data_24dba7bc69513b8bddff9e99940912e7
#
_entry.id   24dba7bc69513b8bddff9e99940912e7
#
_cell.length_a   1.000
_cell.length_b   1.000
_cell.length_c   1.000
_cell.angle_alpha   90.00
_cell.angle_beta   90.00
_cell.angle_gamma   90.00
#
_symmetry.space_group_name_H-M   'P 1'
#
loop_
_entity.id
_entity.type
_entity.pdbx_description
1 polymer ?
#
loop_
_entity_poly.entity_id
_entity_poly.type
_entity_poly.pdbx_seq_one_letter_code
_entity_poly.pdbx_strand_id
1 'polypeptide(L)'
;YLHYTSKEVGFDSLPFPELWEQFFEESGIKDEELYGLDLMIDWIGRDDNFLTLNLPNYPLTAEQKKPDMKYRSHFCTVIQARFSMVREQRPELFFEPSYLMSSLFYFFCNEKKIVRKTKYSTYIYPIPSCTPLNLAMHTMTQTWRTDEEFARCSNLLLAISRKFYLDDDEKDRSNYRLPPLMAARMNLEGRLTDDQLMQMLMAEKGGMLESATFVVYYDSDYRRKPQWDMTPQKSRYDKAVYEHLRNVINRIANRLLDIELTRRNAPTPATDLLSGSYRSKVVLWGTANLQKAMAALGKEHLVRDYSGKEKRAVLTSCIVHCYPLDTDTPDMLKGIDAARLVELAFFAPQWMELVRQHLNWKGFDEAYYYFVAHTKESDSEEKRATIALYTDLAPEDLADGAFDARLFNEAFKKVGKKNFALFYDAAKYMGSSNYHGRARRFADVTQGLIKEKQLMEQIDKTRNKDALCALGLVPLPKKNIDTALLKRYKRIQAFLKESKQFGAQRQASEKRTVEIALINLARSAGYDDVIQLVWRMEGHLVADKKALLDGMEAEGYLIRVEIAPDGTNKVVIEKDDKPLKSVPTKLKKNATYLEVNQTHKEWTLQYRRAREIFEDMMRQQIKRSLYNKAIEDAWQQRLQALRREAYVDIR
;
A
#
# COMPACT_ATOMS: atom_id res chain seq x y z
N TYR A 1 -22.37 -11.32 0.33
CA TYR A 1 -21.42 -10.26 -0.08
C TYR A 1 -21.30 -9.09 0.93
N LEU A 2 -22.10 -9.06 2.02
CA LEU A 2 -22.04 -8.02 3.06
C LEU A 2 -21.19 -8.41 4.28
N HIS A 3 -20.57 -9.61 4.28
CA HIS A 3 -19.77 -10.11 5.40
C HIS A 3 -18.25 -9.88 5.27
N TYR A 4 -17.76 -9.10 4.29
CA TYR A 4 -16.34 -8.87 4.08
C TYR A 4 -15.94 -7.40 3.91
N THR A 5 -16.63 -6.49 4.53
CA THR A 5 -16.02 -5.21 4.89
C THR A 5 -15.71 -5.28 6.37
N SER A 6 -14.58 -5.86 6.68
CA SER A 6 -14.08 -6.13 8.01
C SER A 6 -13.47 -4.90 8.68
N LYS A 7 -14.23 -3.84 8.81
CA LYS A 7 -14.17 -2.97 9.99
C LYS A 7 -15.57 -3.06 10.54
N GLU A 8 -15.75 -3.71 11.69
CA GLU A 8 -16.91 -3.49 12.51
C GLU A 8 -16.98 -1.97 12.66
N VAL A 9 -17.95 -1.37 12.00
CA VAL A 9 -18.18 0.07 12.12
C VAL A 9 -18.64 0.24 13.55
N GLY A 10 -17.78 0.78 14.40
CA GLY A 10 -18.16 1.08 15.79
C GLY A 10 -19.36 2.03 15.77
N PHE A 11 -20.27 1.87 16.73
CA PHE A 11 -21.48 2.71 16.82
C PHE A 11 -21.10 4.20 16.83
N ASP A 12 -20.06 4.57 17.56
CA ASP A 12 -19.54 5.95 17.67
C ASP A 12 -18.93 6.49 16.36
N SER A 13 -18.64 5.61 15.40
CA SER A 13 -18.13 5.99 14.08
C SER A 13 -19.22 6.13 13.00
N LEU A 14 -20.47 5.89 13.37
CA LEU A 14 -21.62 6.13 12.48
C LEU A 14 -21.81 7.63 12.23
N PRO A 15 -22.32 8.05 11.08
CA PRO A 15 -22.76 9.41 10.87
C PRO A 15 -23.87 9.77 11.87
N PHE A 16 -23.69 10.87 12.63
CA PHE A 16 -24.64 11.37 13.62
C PHE A 16 -24.99 10.36 14.72
N PRO A 17 -24.02 9.85 15.48
CA PRO A 17 -24.26 8.80 16.49
C PRO A 17 -25.27 9.23 17.56
N GLU A 18 -25.31 10.51 17.92
CA GLU A 18 -26.25 11.07 18.91
C GLU A 18 -27.72 10.94 18.45
N LEU A 19 -28.01 11.09 17.17
CA LEU A 19 -29.35 10.89 16.62
C LEU A 19 -29.76 9.42 16.64
N TRP A 20 -28.81 8.51 16.44
CA TRP A 20 -29.06 7.08 16.55
C TRP A 20 -29.28 6.66 18.01
N GLU A 21 -28.55 7.24 18.96
CA GLU A 21 -28.81 7.03 20.38
C GLU A 21 -30.23 7.45 20.76
N GLN A 22 -30.64 8.69 20.39
CA GLN A 22 -31.98 9.19 20.59
C GLN A 22 -33.04 8.26 19.95
N PHE A 23 -32.78 7.77 18.72
CA PHE A 23 -33.66 6.81 18.06
C PHE A 23 -33.88 5.54 18.90
N PHE A 24 -32.80 4.93 19.45
CA PHE A 24 -32.93 3.74 20.28
C PHE A 24 -33.68 4.02 21.59
N GLU A 25 -33.46 5.17 22.21
CA GLU A 25 -34.19 5.60 23.40
C GLU A 25 -35.69 5.79 23.11
N GLU A 26 -36.05 6.48 22.04
CA GLU A 26 -37.44 6.75 21.65
C GLU A 26 -38.18 5.54 21.08
N SER A 27 -37.48 4.61 20.42
CA SER A 27 -38.06 3.42 19.80
C SER A 27 -38.57 2.40 20.82
N GLY A 28 -38.07 2.47 22.06
CA GLY A 28 -38.37 1.48 23.10
C GLY A 28 -37.74 0.10 22.87
N ILE A 29 -36.83 -0.03 21.88
CA ILE A 29 -36.09 -1.26 21.62
C ILE A 29 -35.13 -1.51 22.77
N LYS A 30 -35.32 -2.63 23.45
CA LYS A 30 -34.48 -3.06 24.57
C LYS A 30 -33.19 -3.72 24.07
N ASP A 31 -32.12 -3.60 24.84
CA ASP A 31 -30.83 -4.22 24.53
C ASP A 31 -30.94 -5.75 24.29
N GLU A 32 -31.79 -6.42 25.04
CA GLU A 32 -32.06 -7.88 24.92
C GLU A 32 -32.70 -8.25 23.56
N GLU A 33 -33.45 -7.32 22.94
CA GLU A 33 -34.12 -7.51 21.65
C GLU A 33 -33.20 -7.37 20.46
N LEU A 34 -32.04 -6.71 20.63
CA LEU A 34 -31.07 -6.47 19.56
C LEU A 34 -30.57 -7.76 18.91
N TYR A 35 -30.42 -8.84 19.70
CA TYR A 35 -30.01 -10.13 19.16
C TYR A 35 -31.05 -10.71 18.18
N GLY A 36 -32.34 -10.62 18.52
CA GLY A 36 -33.43 -11.04 17.66
C GLY A 36 -33.50 -10.19 16.37
N LEU A 37 -33.27 -8.87 16.48
CA LEU A 37 -33.24 -7.98 15.33
C LEU A 37 -32.04 -8.27 14.41
N ASP A 38 -30.85 -8.51 14.96
CA ASP A 38 -29.67 -8.87 14.17
C ASP A 38 -29.84 -10.21 13.46
N LEU A 39 -30.43 -11.22 14.11
CA LEU A 39 -30.84 -12.48 13.48
C LEU A 39 -31.81 -12.28 12.32
N MET A 40 -32.84 -11.43 12.51
CA MET A 40 -33.80 -11.12 11.45
C MET A 40 -33.13 -10.38 10.27
N ILE A 41 -32.27 -9.42 10.56
CA ILE A 41 -31.56 -8.65 9.54
C ILE A 41 -30.63 -9.56 8.72
N ASP A 42 -29.87 -10.43 9.37
CA ASP A 42 -28.98 -11.36 8.68
C ASP A 42 -29.78 -12.36 7.83
N TRP A 43 -30.91 -12.82 8.31
CA TRP A 43 -31.80 -13.69 7.56
C TRP A 43 -32.43 -12.99 6.35
N ILE A 44 -32.96 -11.78 6.54
CA ILE A 44 -33.56 -10.95 5.48
C ILE A 44 -32.51 -10.53 4.44
N GLY A 45 -31.29 -10.19 4.88
CA GLY A 45 -30.21 -9.70 4.03
C GLY A 45 -29.63 -10.73 3.07
N ARG A 46 -29.75 -12.02 3.39
CA ARG A 46 -29.17 -13.10 2.57
C ARG A 46 -30.10 -13.66 1.51
N ASP A 47 -31.39 -13.36 1.56
CA ASP A 47 -32.36 -13.95 0.64
C ASP A 47 -33.10 -12.88 -0.18
N ASP A 48 -32.69 -12.69 -1.43
CA ASP A 48 -33.48 -11.92 -2.41
C ASP A 48 -34.89 -12.51 -2.60
N ASN A 49 -35.13 -13.75 -2.13
CA ASN A 49 -36.40 -14.45 -2.16
C ASN A 49 -37.26 -14.20 -0.91
N PHE A 50 -36.73 -13.59 0.16
CA PHE A 50 -37.58 -13.26 1.33
C PHE A 50 -38.70 -12.29 0.98
N LEU A 51 -38.48 -11.38 0.05
CA LEU A 51 -39.50 -10.47 -0.49
C LEU A 51 -40.52 -11.21 -1.36
N THR A 52 -40.28 -12.45 -1.72
CA THR A 52 -41.23 -13.34 -2.44
C THR A 52 -41.94 -14.32 -1.52
N LEU A 53 -41.57 -14.35 -0.21
CA LEU A 53 -42.41 -15.01 0.78
C LEU A 53 -43.77 -14.28 0.81
N ASN A 54 -44.73 -14.81 0.06
CA ASN A 54 -46.14 -14.50 0.22
C ASN A 54 -46.52 -14.94 1.66
N LEU A 55 -46.40 -14.04 2.59
CA LEU A 55 -47.06 -14.19 3.88
C LEU A 55 -48.57 -14.28 3.55
N PRO A 56 -49.24 -15.38 3.84
CA PRO A 56 -50.60 -15.62 3.33
C PRO A 56 -51.60 -14.53 3.71
N ASN A 57 -51.32 -13.72 4.73
CA ASN A 57 -52.19 -12.69 5.28
C ASN A 57 -51.74 -11.26 5.01
N TYR A 58 -50.60 -11.03 4.30
CA TYR A 58 -50.10 -9.72 3.96
C TYR A 58 -49.52 -9.69 2.54
N PRO A 59 -50.36 -9.54 1.51
CA PRO A 59 -49.88 -9.38 0.13
C PRO A 59 -49.20 -8.02 0.02
N LEU A 60 -47.87 -8.02 -0.11
CA LEU A 60 -47.10 -6.81 -0.38
C LEU A 60 -47.44 -6.28 -1.79
N THR A 61 -47.72 -5.00 -1.91
CA THR A 61 -47.94 -4.32 -3.20
C THR A 61 -46.65 -4.33 -4.02
N ALA A 62 -46.78 -4.12 -5.36
CA ALA A 62 -45.62 -4.05 -6.24
C ALA A 62 -44.62 -2.93 -5.86
N GLU A 63 -45.07 -1.85 -5.23
CA GLU A 63 -44.22 -0.78 -4.68
C GLU A 63 -43.51 -1.18 -3.38
N GLN A 64 -44.19 -1.91 -2.50
CA GLN A 64 -43.59 -2.48 -1.29
C GLN A 64 -42.57 -3.58 -1.60
N LYS A 65 -42.61 -4.17 -2.79
CA LYS A 65 -41.63 -5.16 -3.27
C LYS A 65 -40.35 -4.55 -3.85
N LYS A 66 -40.28 -3.22 -3.96
CA LYS A 66 -39.06 -2.48 -4.35
C LYS A 66 -38.55 -1.68 -3.17
N PRO A 67 -37.99 -2.30 -2.13
CA PRO A 67 -37.34 -1.53 -1.07
C PRO A 67 -36.16 -0.79 -1.68
N ASP A 68 -35.98 0.46 -1.29
CA ASP A 68 -34.77 1.19 -1.62
C ASP A 68 -33.60 0.52 -0.91
N MET A 69 -32.88 -0.30 -1.65
CA MET A 69 -31.78 -1.14 -1.18
C MET A 69 -30.72 -0.32 -0.41
N LYS A 70 -30.61 0.96 -0.74
CA LYS A 70 -29.64 1.88 -0.13
C LYS A 70 -30.00 2.19 1.34
N TYR A 71 -31.21 2.58 1.62
CA TYR A 71 -31.64 2.88 3.00
C TYR A 71 -31.67 1.64 3.87
N ARG A 72 -32.09 0.50 3.31
CA ARG A 72 -32.08 -0.78 4.03
C ARG A 72 -30.70 -1.18 4.49
N SER A 73 -29.66 -1.05 3.64
CA SER A 73 -28.29 -1.40 4.04
C SER A 73 -27.77 -0.52 5.17
N HIS A 74 -28.11 0.77 5.19
CA HIS A 74 -27.70 1.70 6.25
C HIS A 74 -28.38 1.37 7.59
N PHE A 75 -29.68 1.11 7.59
CA PHE A 75 -30.39 0.74 8.80
C PHE A 75 -29.87 -0.56 9.40
N CYS A 76 -29.64 -1.59 8.54
CA CYS A 76 -29.01 -2.84 8.97
C CYS A 76 -27.64 -2.60 9.63
N THR A 77 -26.81 -1.71 9.04
CA THR A 77 -25.51 -1.36 9.62
C THR A 77 -25.64 -0.72 11.01
N VAL A 78 -26.63 0.15 11.21
CA VAL A 78 -26.87 0.80 12.50
C VAL A 78 -27.28 -0.22 13.59
N ILE A 79 -28.21 -1.13 13.28
CA ILE A 79 -28.63 -2.19 14.21
C ILE A 79 -27.45 -3.10 14.55
N GLN A 80 -26.67 -3.51 13.56
CA GLN A 80 -25.48 -4.35 13.77
C GLN A 80 -24.40 -3.65 14.60
N ALA A 81 -24.17 -2.36 14.36
CA ALA A 81 -23.23 -1.57 15.14
C ALA A 81 -23.71 -1.43 16.61
N ARG A 82 -24.99 -1.15 16.84
CA ARG A 82 -25.58 -1.10 18.19
C ARG A 82 -25.49 -2.45 18.88
N PHE A 83 -25.86 -3.53 18.20
CA PHE A 83 -25.75 -4.88 18.74
C PHE A 83 -24.30 -5.22 19.11
N SER A 84 -23.33 -4.93 18.24
CA SER A 84 -21.90 -5.17 18.52
C SER A 84 -21.43 -4.42 19.76
N MET A 85 -21.80 -3.14 19.89
CA MET A 85 -21.46 -2.32 21.05
C MET A 85 -22.06 -2.88 22.35
N VAL A 86 -23.37 -3.17 22.36
CA VAL A 86 -24.04 -3.70 23.55
C VAL A 86 -23.53 -5.10 23.90
N ARG A 87 -23.24 -5.95 22.91
CA ARG A 87 -22.64 -7.27 23.11
C ARG A 87 -21.26 -7.19 23.79
N GLU A 88 -20.45 -6.19 23.48
CA GLU A 88 -19.17 -5.97 24.16
C GLU A 88 -19.34 -5.47 25.60
N GLN A 89 -20.30 -4.59 25.83
CA GLN A 89 -20.55 -3.98 27.14
C GLN A 89 -21.33 -4.89 28.09
N ARG A 90 -22.31 -5.63 27.56
CA ARG A 90 -23.25 -6.45 28.29
C ARG A 90 -23.40 -7.87 27.72
N PRO A 91 -22.30 -8.64 27.60
CA PRO A 91 -22.32 -9.98 27.00
C PRO A 91 -23.27 -10.95 27.68
N GLU A 92 -23.59 -10.74 28.96
CA GLU A 92 -24.55 -11.56 29.74
C GLU A 92 -25.93 -11.63 29.14
N LEU A 93 -26.36 -10.63 28.40
CA LEU A 93 -27.66 -10.60 27.75
C LEU A 93 -27.80 -11.61 26.60
N PHE A 94 -26.67 -12.00 26.00
CA PHE A 94 -26.69 -12.72 24.73
C PHE A 94 -26.17 -14.15 24.79
N PHE A 95 -25.49 -14.55 25.86
CA PHE A 95 -24.96 -15.90 25.97
C PHE A 95 -26.09 -16.95 25.97
N GLU A 96 -27.04 -16.89 26.91
CA GLU A 96 -28.09 -17.88 27.02
C GLU A 96 -29.02 -17.94 25.79
N PRO A 97 -29.51 -16.85 25.21
CA PRO A 97 -30.29 -16.91 23.99
C PRO A 97 -29.54 -17.55 22.80
N SER A 98 -28.27 -17.23 22.63
CA SER A 98 -27.46 -17.80 21.54
C SER A 98 -27.10 -19.26 21.78
N TYR A 99 -26.85 -19.65 23.03
CA TYR A 99 -26.66 -21.05 23.43
C TYR A 99 -27.92 -21.89 23.20
N LEU A 100 -29.07 -21.37 23.61
CA LEU A 100 -30.36 -22.02 23.39
C LEU A 100 -30.64 -22.22 21.90
N MET A 101 -30.47 -21.18 21.08
CA MET A 101 -30.68 -21.26 19.65
C MET A 101 -29.76 -22.31 19.00
N SER A 102 -28.48 -22.32 19.36
CA SER A 102 -27.50 -23.30 18.88
C SER A 102 -27.85 -24.72 19.31
N SER A 103 -28.35 -24.89 20.54
CA SER A 103 -28.80 -26.17 21.09
C SER A 103 -30.05 -26.69 20.36
N LEU A 104 -31.03 -25.84 20.09
CA LEU A 104 -32.23 -26.21 19.34
C LEU A 104 -31.88 -26.72 17.94
N PHE A 105 -30.98 -26.03 17.24
CA PHE A 105 -30.48 -26.50 15.94
C PHE A 105 -29.77 -27.85 16.07
N TYR A 106 -28.92 -28.02 17.09
CA TYR A 106 -28.22 -29.27 17.31
C TYR A 106 -29.18 -30.44 17.51
N PHE A 107 -30.23 -30.25 18.30
CA PHE A 107 -31.18 -31.34 18.64
C PHE A 107 -32.17 -31.61 17.53
N PHE A 108 -32.72 -30.60 16.90
CA PHE A 108 -33.85 -30.75 15.97
C PHE A 108 -33.48 -30.79 14.50
N CYS A 109 -32.32 -30.25 14.09
CA CYS A 109 -31.89 -30.29 12.71
C CYS A 109 -31.16 -31.61 12.41
N ASN A 110 -31.75 -32.44 11.55
CA ASN A 110 -31.14 -33.71 11.11
C ASN A 110 -30.49 -33.61 9.73
N GLU A 111 -30.79 -32.58 9.00
CA GLU A 111 -30.15 -32.34 7.70
C GLU A 111 -28.74 -31.81 7.89
N LYS A 112 -27.81 -32.34 7.11
CA LYS A 112 -26.41 -31.92 7.18
C LYS A 112 -26.07 -30.78 6.23
N LYS A 113 -26.78 -30.69 5.10
CA LYS A 113 -26.47 -29.78 4.01
C LYS A 113 -27.72 -29.11 3.44
N ILE A 114 -27.60 -27.82 3.08
CA ILE A 114 -28.60 -27.09 2.30
C ILE A 114 -28.14 -27.03 0.86
N VAL A 115 -29.02 -27.40 -0.09
CA VAL A 115 -28.75 -27.32 -1.51
C VAL A 115 -29.49 -26.11 -2.07
N ARG A 116 -28.74 -25.09 -2.51
CA ARG A 116 -29.28 -23.91 -3.19
C ARG A 116 -29.03 -24.03 -4.69
N LYS A 117 -30.09 -24.06 -5.49
CA LYS A 117 -30.00 -24.06 -6.94
C LYS A 117 -30.25 -22.65 -7.45
N THR A 118 -29.34 -22.10 -8.22
CA THR A 118 -29.54 -20.87 -9.00
C THR A 118 -29.67 -21.21 -10.48
N LYS A 119 -30.01 -20.22 -11.32
CA LYS A 119 -30.07 -20.40 -12.77
C LYS A 119 -28.74 -20.90 -13.38
N TYR A 120 -27.61 -20.61 -12.72
CA TYR A 120 -26.29 -20.85 -13.29
C TYR A 120 -25.45 -21.86 -12.49
N SER A 121 -25.84 -22.17 -11.23
CA SER A 121 -25.00 -22.99 -10.32
C SER A 121 -25.83 -23.65 -9.24
N THR A 122 -25.33 -24.79 -8.77
CA THR A 122 -25.84 -25.45 -7.55
C THR A 122 -24.79 -25.27 -6.45
N TYR A 123 -25.20 -24.68 -5.35
CA TYR A 123 -24.36 -24.49 -4.16
C TYR A 123 -24.82 -25.43 -3.06
N ILE A 124 -23.87 -26.05 -2.39
CA ILE A 124 -24.11 -26.94 -1.25
C ILE A 124 -23.43 -26.31 -0.05
N TYR A 125 -24.21 -26.01 0.98
CA TYR A 125 -23.71 -25.42 2.23
C TYR A 125 -23.95 -26.34 3.39
N PRO A 126 -22.99 -26.57 4.30
CA PRO A 126 -23.25 -27.23 5.56
C PRO A 126 -24.20 -26.36 6.41
N ILE A 127 -25.14 -27.00 7.13
CA ILE A 127 -26.14 -26.30 7.97
C ILE A 127 -25.51 -25.23 8.87
N PRO A 128 -24.40 -25.49 9.61
CA PRO A 128 -23.83 -24.50 10.51
C PRO A 128 -23.28 -23.25 9.81
N SER A 129 -23.08 -23.30 8.49
CA SER A 129 -22.71 -22.11 7.69
C SER A 129 -23.89 -21.23 7.31
N CYS A 130 -25.11 -21.66 7.65
CA CYS A 130 -26.34 -20.94 7.33
C CYS A 130 -26.84 -20.15 8.52
N THR A 131 -27.32 -18.96 8.27
CA THR A 131 -28.03 -18.14 9.24
C THR A 131 -29.40 -18.79 9.55
N PRO A 132 -29.89 -18.77 10.78
CA PRO A 132 -29.35 -18.02 11.95
C PRO A 132 -28.35 -18.82 12.82
N LEU A 133 -28.12 -20.10 12.54
CA LEU A 133 -27.19 -20.88 13.36
C LEU A 133 -25.78 -20.37 13.40
N ASN A 134 -25.28 -19.89 12.27
CA ASN A 134 -23.92 -19.28 12.19
C ASN A 134 -23.80 -18.09 13.13
N LEU A 135 -24.79 -17.19 13.12
CA LEU A 135 -24.81 -16.02 13.99
C LEU A 135 -24.95 -16.41 15.46
N ALA A 136 -25.81 -17.38 15.76
CA ALA A 136 -25.98 -17.91 17.13
C ALA A 136 -24.66 -18.46 17.67
N MET A 137 -23.97 -19.32 16.92
CA MET A 137 -22.66 -19.85 17.28
C MET A 137 -21.61 -18.74 17.46
N HIS A 138 -21.59 -17.79 16.55
CA HIS A 138 -20.66 -16.66 16.63
C HIS A 138 -20.92 -15.83 17.89
N THR A 139 -22.18 -15.44 18.16
CA THR A 139 -22.55 -14.68 19.35
C THR A 139 -22.19 -15.43 20.63
N MET A 140 -22.53 -16.73 20.71
CA MET A 140 -22.18 -17.57 21.84
C MET A 140 -20.67 -17.59 22.11
N THR A 141 -19.84 -17.68 21.06
CA THR A 141 -18.37 -17.65 21.20
C THR A 141 -17.85 -16.31 21.69
N GLN A 142 -18.58 -15.25 21.44
CA GLN A 142 -18.21 -13.87 21.82
C GLN A 142 -18.75 -13.46 23.20
N THR A 143 -19.63 -14.23 23.84
CA THR A 143 -20.38 -13.76 25.02
C THR A 143 -20.20 -14.58 26.30
N TRP A 144 -19.55 -15.75 26.27
CA TRP A 144 -19.21 -16.50 27.50
C TRP A 144 -18.26 -15.69 28.39
N ARG A 145 -18.40 -15.81 29.72
CA ARG A 145 -17.63 -15.06 30.74
C ARG A 145 -17.05 -15.96 31.83
N THR A 146 -17.71 -17.04 32.13
CA THR A 146 -17.30 -17.97 33.18
C THR A 146 -16.74 -19.26 32.58
N ASP A 147 -15.98 -20.02 33.37
CA ASP A 147 -15.45 -21.32 32.94
C ASP A 147 -16.60 -22.33 32.68
N GLU A 148 -17.71 -22.20 33.37
CA GLU A 148 -18.91 -23.02 33.12
C GLU A 148 -19.52 -22.66 31.76
N GLU A 149 -19.73 -21.39 31.48
CA GLU A 149 -20.24 -20.91 30.17
C GLU A 149 -19.27 -21.30 29.03
N PHE A 150 -17.96 -21.17 29.25
CA PHE A 150 -16.96 -21.64 28.30
C PHE A 150 -17.07 -23.15 28.05
N ALA A 151 -17.22 -23.97 29.11
CA ALA A 151 -17.34 -25.40 28.97
C ALA A 151 -18.63 -25.77 28.20
N ARG A 152 -19.76 -25.16 28.52
CA ARG A 152 -21.04 -25.34 27.78
C ARG A 152 -20.91 -24.96 26.31
N CYS A 153 -20.38 -23.77 26.02
CA CYS A 153 -20.16 -23.26 24.68
C CYS A 153 -19.27 -24.20 23.87
N SER A 154 -18.07 -24.51 24.37
CA SER A 154 -17.07 -25.30 23.65
C SER A 154 -17.54 -26.76 23.43
N ASN A 155 -18.25 -27.37 24.40
CA ASN A 155 -18.81 -28.70 24.23
C ASN A 155 -19.91 -28.75 23.18
N LEU A 156 -20.80 -27.75 23.17
CA LEU A 156 -21.87 -27.66 22.17
C LEU A 156 -21.28 -27.44 20.75
N LEU A 157 -20.29 -26.55 20.59
CA LEU A 157 -19.64 -26.35 19.31
C LEU A 157 -18.88 -27.59 18.82
N LEU A 158 -18.24 -28.32 19.73
CA LEU A 158 -17.62 -29.60 19.39
C LEU A 158 -18.65 -30.64 18.94
N ALA A 159 -19.80 -30.71 19.61
CA ALA A 159 -20.91 -31.59 19.25
C ALA A 159 -21.52 -31.22 17.89
N ILE A 160 -21.75 -29.92 17.65
CA ILE A 160 -22.22 -29.39 16.37
C ILE A 160 -21.21 -29.73 15.26
N SER A 161 -19.92 -29.51 15.51
CA SER A 161 -18.86 -29.82 14.54
C SER A 161 -18.87 -31.31 14.19
N ARG A 162 -18.98 -32.19 15.17
CA ARG A 162 -19.04 -33.66 14.95
C ARG A 162 -20.29 -34.07 14.20
N LYS A 163 -21.45 -33.48 14.49
CA LYS A 163 -22.73 -33.83 13.84
C LYS A 163 -22.79 -33.37 12.38
N PHE A 164 -22.33 -32.18 12.06
CA PHE A 164 -22.60 -31.54 10.78
C PHE A 164 -21.39 -31.47 9.83
N TYR A 165 -20.15 -31.54 10.33
CA TYR A 165 -18.95 -31.37 9.54
C TYR A 165 -18.07 -32.61 9.41
N LEU A 166 -18.21 -33.56 10.30
CA LEU A 166 -17.49 -34.83 10.24
C LEU A 166 -18.33 -35.86 9.49
N ASP A 167 -18.42 -35.78 8.20
CA ASP A 167 -18.92 -36.87 7.36
C ASP A 167 -17.77 -37.76 6.88
N ASP A 168 -18.10 -39.05 6.60
CA ASP A 168 -17.15 -40.07 6.20
C ASP A 168 -16.40 -39.81 4.88
N ASP A 169 -16.75 -38.73 4.17
CA ASP A 169 -16.11 -38.33 2.91
C ASP A 169 -14.95 -37.38 3.17
N GLU A 170 -13.73 -37.79 2.83
CA GLU A 170 -12.50 -36.97 3.01
C GLU A 170 -12.55 -35.58 2.39
N LYS A 171 -13.46 -35.33 1.44
CA LYS A 171 -13.67 -34.04 0.80
C LYS A 171 -14.36 -33.00 1.66
N ASP A 172 -15.09 -33.41 2.68
CA ASP A 172 -15.89 -32.53 3.55
C ASP A 172 -15.26 -32.28 4.92
N ARG A 173 -14.07 -32.80 5.21
CA ARG A 173 -13.28 -32.47 6.43
C ARG A 173 -12.88 -30.99 6.52
N SER A 174 -13.21 -30.22 5.50
CA SER A 174 -12.86 -28.80 5.35
C SER A 174 -13.60 -27.84 6.27
N ASN A 175 -14.55 -28.28 7.08
CA ASN A 175 -15.46 -27.37 7.79
C ASN A 175 -15.49 -27.54 9.33
N TYR A 176 -14.46 -28.12 9.92
CA TYR A 176 -14.37 -28.23 11.37
C TYR A 176 -14.05 -26.85 11.98
N ARG A 177 -15.05 -26.26 12.68
CA ARG A 177 -14.95 -24.84 13.10
C ARG A 177 -15.07 -24.66 14.61
N LEU A 178 -13.98 -24.95 15.33
CA LEU A 178 -13.76 -24.32 16.62
C LEU A 178 -12.85 -23.10 16.45
N PRO A 179 -13.14 -21.97 17.08
CA PRO A 179 -12.19 -20.84 17.11
C PRO A 179 -10.82 -21.33 17.61
N PRO A 180 -9.71 -20.96 16.97
CA PRO A 180 -8.39 -21.48 17.29
C PRO A 180 -7.99 -21.36 18.78
N LEU A 181 -8.28 -20.21 19.41
CA LEU A 181 -8.02 -20.01 20.85
C LEU A 181 -8.88 -20.91 21.73
N MET A 182 -10.14 -21.14 21.34
CA MET A 182 -11.01 -22.06 22.07
C MET A 182 -10.46 -23.50 22.02
N ALA A 183 -10.04 -23.95 20.82
CA ALA A 183 -9.43 -25.26 20.64
C ALA A 183 -8.14 -25.41 21.45
N ALA A 184 -7.29 -24.36 21.45
CA ALA A 184 -6.05 -24.33 22.23
C ALA A 184 -6.33 -24.41 23.75
N ARG A 185 -7.31 -23.66 24.26
CA ARG A 185 -7.73 -23.75 25.67
C ARG A 185 -8.25 -25.13 26.01
N MET A 186 -9.14 -25.71 25.19
CA MET A 186 -9.63 -27.08 25.39
C MET A 186 -8.51 -28.12 25.42
N ASN A 187 -7.47 -27.93 24.60
CA ASN A 187 -6.30 -28.82 24.62
C ASN A 187 -5.49 -28.67 25.91
N LEU A 188 -5.26 -27.45 26.40
CA LEU A 188 -4.61 -27.20 27.67
C LEU A 188 -5.38 -27.82 28.86
N GLU A 189 -6.73 -27.81 28.80
CA GLU A 189 -7.62 -28.42 29.78
C GLU A 189 -7.73 -29.95 29.63
N GLY A 190 -7.03 -30.58 28.67
CA GLY A 190 -7.08 -32.01 28.39
C GLY A 190 -8.39 -32.51 27.77
N ARG A 191 -9.25 -31.61 27.29
CA ARG A 191 -10.54 -31.91 26.63
C ARG A 191 -10.40 -32.22 25.14
N LEU A 192 -9.28 -31.80 24.52
CA LEU A 192 -8.83 -32.19 23.18
C LEU A 192 -7.44 -32.78 23.30
N THR A 193 -7.15 -33.82 22.52
CA THR A 193 -5.78 -34.33 22.37
C THR A 193 -4.96 -33.46 21.45
N ASP A 194 -3.64 -33.56 21.51
CA ASP A 194 -2.71 -32.88 20.58
C ASP A 194 -3.03 -33.23 19.12
N ASP A 195 -3.33 -34.51 18.86
CA ASP A 195 -3.66 -34.95 17.48
C ASP A 195 -4.95 -34.32 16.98
N GLN A 196 -5.99 -34.21 17.85
CA GLN A 196 -7.24 -33.54 17.51
C GLN A 196 -7.01 -32.04 17.21
N LEU A 197 -6.26 -31.35 18.05
CA LEU A 197 -5.91 -29.94 17.79
C LEU A 197 -5.13 -29.77 16.48
N MET A 198 -4.16 -30.65 16.23
CA MET A 198 -3.40 -30.62 14.98
C MET A 198 -4.29 -30.87 13.76
N GLN A 199 -5.18 -31.85 13.82
CA GLN A 199 -6.13 -32.14 12.74
C GLN A 199 -7.04 -30.95 12.47
N MET A 200 -7.52 -30.28 13.51
CA MET A 200 -8.36 -29.07 13.38
C MET A 200 -7.63 -27.93 12.70
N LEU A 201 -6.40 -27.64 13.12
CA LEU A 201 -5.61 -26.56 12.52
C LEU A 201 -5.27 -26.86 11.06
N MET A 202 -5.09 -28.13 10.70
CA MET A 202 -4.78 -28.54 9.31
C MET A 202 -6.02 -28.70 8.42
N ALA A 203 -7.24 -28.60 8.97
CA ALA A 203 -8.47 -28.64 8.21
C ALA A 203 -8.59 -27.49 7.19
N GLU A 204 -9.51 -27.61 6.23
CA GLU A 204 -9.75 -26.60 5.17
C GLU A 204 -8.50 -26.26 4.35
N LYS A 205 -7.65 -27.23 4.07
CA LYS A 205 -6.36 -27.00 3.38
C LYS A 205 -5.53 -25.91 4.09
N GLY A 206 -5.58 -25.91 5.44
CA GLY A 206 -4.86 -24.97 6.28
C GLY A 206 -5.56 -23.61 6.49
N GLY A 207 -6.86 -23.47 6.18
CA GLY A 207 -7.60 -22.25 6.47
C GLY A 207 -7.71 -21.96 7.98
N MET A 208 -7.83 -23.01 8.80
CA MET A 208 -7.80 -22.89 10.26
C MET A 208 -6.40 -22.52 10.77
N LEU A 209 -5.35 -23.04 10.15
CA LEU A 209 -3.96 -22.66 10.46
C LEU A 209 -3.71 -21.20 10.13
N GLU A 210 -4.22 -20.70 8.97
CA GLU A 210 -4.14 -19.29 8.59
C GLU A 210 -4.86 -18.41 9.64
N SER A 211 -6.08 -18.79 10.04
CA SER A 211 -6.83 -18.07 11.08
C SER A 211 -6.10 -18.06 12.42
N ALA A 212 -5.54 -19.18 12.84
CA ALA A 212 -4.76 -19.31 14.06
C ALA A 212 -3.49 -18.46 14.02
N THR A 213 -2.78 -18.49 12.89
CA THR A 213 -1.59 -17.68 12.64
C THR A 213 -1.92 -16.19 12.70
N PHE A 214 -3.05 -15.79 12.10
CA PHE A 214 -3.51 -14.42 12.14
C PHE A 214 -3.79 -13.94 13.57
N VAL A 215 -4.55 -14.72 14.34
CA VAL A 215 -4.91 -14.38 15.74
C VAL A 215 -3.67 -14.19 16.61
N VAL A 216 -2.62 -14.98 16.40
CA VAL A 216 -1.42 -14.95 17.25
C VAL A 216 -0.40 -13.91 16.79
N TYR A 217 -0.22 -13.71 15.47
CA TYR A 217 0.91 -12.94 14.93
C TYR A 217 0.54 -11.64 14.25
N TYR A 218 -0.75 -11.36 13.97
CA TYR A 218 -1.16 -10.17 13.25
C TYR A 218 -2.19 -9.36 14.04
N ASP A 219 -2.21 -8.06 13.85
CA ASP A 219 -3.27 -7.17 14.31
C ASP A 219 -4.40 -7.05 13.27
N SER A 220 -5.45 -6.27 13.62
CA SER A 220 -6.58 -6.00 12.73
C SER A 220 -6.19 -5.38 11.39
N ASP A 221 -5.08 -4.67 11.35
CA ASP A 221 -4.56 -4.01 10.14
C ASP A 221 -3.57 -4.90 9.37
N TYR A 222 -3.50 -6.20 9.69
CA TYR A 222 -2.59 -7.18 9.09
C TYR A 222 -1.11 -6.90 9.34
N ARG A 223 -0.79 -6.13 10.39
CA ARG A 223 0.59 -5.92 10.82
C ARG A 223 0.99 -7.00 11.81
N ARG A 224 2.23 -7.50 11.66
CA ARG A 224 2.74 -8.50 12.59
C ARG A 224 2.90 -7.88 13.99
N LYS A 225 2.38 -8.56 14.99
CA LYS A 225 2.56 -8.18 16.41
C LYS A 225 3.98 -8.50 16.86
N PRO A 226 4.58 -7.70 17.72
CA PRO A 226 5.80 -8.08 18.44
C PRO A 226 5.59 -9.40 19.22
N GLN A 227 6.66 -10.17 19.41
CA GLN A 227 6.57 -11.46 20.08
C GLN A 227 6.04 -11.40 21.52
N TRP A 228 6.31 -10.30 22.22
CA TRP A 228 5.89 -10.07 23.61
C TRP A 228 4.47 -9.53 23.73
N ASP A 229 3.89 -9.00 22.67
CA ASP A 229 2.54 -8.42 22.67
C ASP A 229 1.59 -9.29 21.84
N MET A 230 1.30 -10.47 22.38
CA MET A 230 0.46 -11.45 21.66
C MET A 230 -0.95 -11.52 22.17
N THR A 231 -1.21 -11.05 23.38
CA THR A 231 -2.53 -11.06 23.99
C THR A 231 -3.18 -9.70 23.80
N PRO A 232 -4.32 -9.59 23.09
CA PRO A 232 -5.06 -8.34 23.03
C PRO A 232 -5.46 -7.87 24.43
N GLN A 233 -5.42 -6.56 24.68
CA GLN A 233 -5.77 -5.98 26.00
C GLN A 233 -7.15 -6.40 26.49
N LYS A 234 -8.12 -6.64 25.60
CA LYS A 234 -9.49 -7.06 25.90
C LYS A 234 -9.74 -8.54 25.57
N SER A 235 -8.73 -9.40 25.68
CA SER A 235 -8.92 -10.82 25.41
C SER A 235 -9.64 -11.52 26.55
N ARG A 236 -10.51 -12.47 26.21
CA ARG A 236 -11.14 -13.41 27.16
C ARG A 236 -10.28 -14.63 27.45
N TYR A 237 -9.20 -14.80 26.72
CA TYR A 237 -8.25 -15.89 26.87
C TYR A 237 -7.00 -15.41 27.55
N ASP A 238 -6.51 -16.23 28.48
CA ASP A 238 -5.25 -15.96 29.17
C ASP A 238 -4.05 -16.01 28.23
N LYS A 239 -2.99 -15.32 28.59
CA LYS A 239 -1.72 -15.32 27.85
C LYS A 239 -1.20 -16.73 27.58
N ALA A 240 -1.37 -17.66 28.54
CA ALA A 240 -0.96 -19.06 28.41
C ALA A 240 -1.62 -19.77 27.22
N VAL A 241 -2.87 -19.44 26.89
CA VAL A 241 -3.59 -20.00 25.72
C VAL A 241 -2.96 -19.50 24.41
N TYR A 242 -2.62 -18.23 24.34
CA TYR A 242 -1.92 -17.66 23.16
C TYR A 242 -0.54 -18.28 22.99
N GLU A 243 0.22 -18.41 24.06
CA GLU A 243 1.56 -19.04 24.02
C GLU A 243 1.49 -20.50 23.61
N HIS A 244 0.50 -21.22 24.12
CA HIS A 244 0.27 -22.60 23.73
C HIS A 244 -0.06 -22.73 22.25
N LEU A 245 -1.04 -21.96 21.76
CA LEU A 245 -1.41 -21.96 20.34
C LEU A 245 -0.21 -21.61 19.45
N ARG A 246 0.58 -20.60 19.83
CA ARG A 246 1.80 -20.23 19.14
C ARG A 246 2.79 -21.38 19.05
N ASN A 247 3.03 -22.08 20.15
CA ASN A 247 3.95 -23.20 20.19
C ASN A 247 3.49 -24.36 19.28
N VAL A 248 2.18 -24.61 19.22
CA VAL A 248 1.61 -25.60 18.30
C VAL A 248 1.79 -25.16 16.85
N ILE A 249 1.46 -23.90 16.51
CA ILE A 249 1.65 -23.34 15.17
C ILE A 249 3.11 -23.42 14.74
N ASN A 250 4.06 -23.06 15.61
CA ASN A 250 5.49 -23.12 15.31
C ASN A 250 5.98 -24.56 15.06
N ARG A 251 5.48 -25.55 15.83
CA ARG A 251 5.79 -26.97 15.56
C ARG A 251 5.28 -27.38 14.19
N ILE A 252 4.05 -27.00 13.84
CA ILE A 252 3.50 -27.27 12.50
C ILE A 252 4.34 -26.60 11.43
N ALA A 253 4.64 -25.30 11.59
CA ALA A 253 5.44 -24.53 10.64
C ALA A 253 6.81 -25.15 10.37
N ASN A 254 7.53 -25.53 11.42
CA ASN A 254 8.83 -26.18 11.32
C ASN A 254 8.72 -27.53 10.60
N ARG A 255 7.70 -28.33 10.91
CA ARG A 255 7.47 -29.62 10.25
C ARG A 255 7.14 -29.48 8.77
N LEU A 256 6.33 -28.48 8.41
CA LEU A 256 6.00 -28.15 7.01
C LEU A 256 7.27 -27.74 6.25
N LEU A 257 8.12 -26.91 6.86
CA LEU A 257 9.40 -26.54 6.27
C LEU A 257 10.28 -27.77 6.05
N ASP A 258 10.46 -28.64 7.04
CA ASP A 258 11.26 -29.85 6.92
C ASP A 258 10.76 -30.77 5.79
N ILE A 259 9.43 -30.89 5.60
CA ILE A 259 8.84 -31.64 4.48
C ILE A 259 9.21 -31.00 3.15
N GLU A 260 9.05 -29.66 3.04
CA GLU A 260 9.37 -28.94 1.80
C GLU A 260 10.86 -29.00 1.46
N LEU A 261 11.75 -28.95 2.45
CA LEU A 261 13.20 -29.08 2.24
C LEU A 261 13.57 -30.42 1.60
N THR A 262 12.89 -31.51 1.98
CA THR A 262 13.11 -32.85 1.43
C THR A 262 12.41 -33.09 0.10
N ARG A 263 11.51 -32.21 -0.31
CA ARG A 263 10.79 -32.31 -1.58
C ARG A 263 11.76 -32.27 -2.77
N ARG A 264 11.59 -33.22 -3.69
CA ARG A 264 12.38 -33.25 -4.93
C ARG A 264 11.77 -32.41 -6.05
N ASN A 265 10.62 -32.81 -6.60
CA ASN A 265 9.98 -32.13 -7.75
C ASN A 265 8.50 -31.83 -7.54
N ALA A 266 7.67 -32.84 -7.24
CA ALA A 266 6.24 -32.68 -7.15
C ALA A 266 5.83 -31.85 -5.91
N PRO A 267 4.86 -30.95 -6.04
CA PRO A 267 4.27 -30.29 -4.88
C PRO A 267 3.67 -31.28 -3.89
N THR A 268 3.79 -31.00 -2.63
CA THR A 268 3.20 -31.75 -1.51
C THR A 268 2.07 -30.94 -0.87
N PRO A 269 1.24 -31.51 0.01
CA PRO A 269 0.29 -30.72 0.79
C PRO A 269 0.96 -29.59 1.60
N ALA A 270 2.21 -29.78 2.04
CA ALA A 270 2.99 -28.75 2.73
C ALA A 270 3.29 -27.56 1.80
N THR A 271 3.52 -27.82 0.52
CA THR A 271 3.75 -26.77 -0.50
C THR A 271 2.59 -25.77 -0.56
N ASP A 272 1.35 -26.24 -0.53
CA ASP A 272 0.15 -25.41 -0.58
C ASP A 272 -0.03 -24.53 0.68
N LEU A 273 0.53 -24.96 1.81
CA LEU A 273 0.48 -24.23 3.07
C LEU A 273 1.60 -23.19 3.21
N LEU A 274 2.77 -23.47 2.59
CA LEU A 274 3.95 -22.60 2.63
C LEU A 274 3.98 -21.58 1.49
N SER A 275 3.24 -21.81 0.39
CA SER A 275 3.16 -20.88 -0.71
C SER A 275 2.18 -19.74 -0.42
N GLY A 276 2.57 -18.50 -0.67
CA GLY A 276 1.67 -17.35 -0.53
C GLY A 276 2.39 -16.03 -0.72
N SER A 277 1.71 -15.04 -1.34
CA SER A 277 2.30 -13.73 -1.63
C SER A 277 1.90 -12.64 -0.63
N TYR A 278 0.68 -12.66 -0.09
CA TYR A 278 0.17 -11.61 0.79
C TYR A 278 -0.08 -12.06 2.22
N ARG A 279 -0.59 -13.26 2.41
CA ARG A 279 -0.82 -13.85 3.72
C ARG A 279 -0.20 -15.23 3.72
N SER A 280 0.81 -15.42 4.53
CA SER A 280 1.28 -16.77 4.78
C SER A 280 0.35 -17.45 5.77
N LYS A 281 -0.05 -18.67 5.44
CA LYS A 281 -0.72 -19.55 6.41
C LYS A 281 0.22 -19.95 7.55
N VAL A 282 1.51 -19.73 7.34
CA VAL A 282 2.59 -20.16 8.22
C VAL A 282 3.59 -19.03 8.40
N VAL A 283 4.00 -18.77 9.62
CA VAL A 283 5.09 -17.88 9.98
C VAL A 283 6.23 -18.71 10.56
N LEU A 284 7.43 -18.50 10.07
CA LEU A 284 8.65 -19.15 10.54
C LEU A 284 9.44 -18.21 11.44
N TRP A 285 10.20 -18.76 12.36
CA TRP A 285 10.98 -18.00 13.32
C TRP A 285 12.41 -18.49 13.42
N GLY A 286 13.31 -17.54 13.62
CA GLY A 286 14.69 -17.75 14.01
C GLY A 286 15.66 -17.99 12.85
N THR A 287 16.91 -17.66 13.10
CA THR A 287 18.03 -17.79 12.17
C THR A 287 18.21 -19.25 11.69
N ALA A 288 17.90 -20.24 12.52
CA ALA A 288 18.03 -21.65 12.16
C ALA A 288 17.13 -22.04 10.97
N ASN A 289 15.86 -21.59 10.98
CA ASN A 289 14.93 -21.83 9.87
C ASN A 289 15.33 -21.04 8.61
N LEU A 290 15.77 -19.79 8.79
CA LEU A 290 16.32 -18.99 7.71
C LEU A 290 17.49 -19.69 7.01
N GLN A 291 18.47 -20.17 7.79
CA GLN A 291 19.64 -20.88 7.26
C GLN A 291 19.26 -22.15 6.51
N LYS A 292 18.34 -22.97 7.03
CA LYS A 292 17.79 -24.14 6.35
C LYS A 292 17.20 -23.79 4.97
N ALA A 293 16.33 -22.77 4.93
CA ALA A 293 15.67 -22.32 3.70
C ALA A 293 16.68 -21.76 2.68
N MET A 294 17.64 -20.94 3.15
CA MET A 294 18.71 -20.38 2.33
C MET A 294 19.64 -21.47 1.77
N ALA A 295 20.03 -22.43 2.58
CA ALA A 295 20.87 -23.57 2.14
C ALA A 295 20.17 -24.40 1.07
N ALA A 296 18.86 -24.65 1.23
CA ALA A 296 18.06 -25.38 0.25
C ALA A 296 17.84 -24.61 -1.06
N LEU A 297 17.78 -23.28 -1.01
CA LEU A 297 17.73 -22.41 -2.17
C LEU A 297 19.05 -22.47 -2.98
N GLY A 298 20.17 -22.72 -2.30
CA GLY A 298 21.49 -22.87 -2.93
C GLY A 298 21.95 -21.56 -3.61
N LYS A 299 22.26 -21.64 -4.92
CA LYS A 299 22.72 -20.49 -5.71
C LYS A 299 21.59 -19.72 -6.40
N GLU A 300 20.36 -20.22 -6.32
CA GLU A 300 19.22 -19.54 -6.95
C GLU A 300 18.85 -18.26 -6.22
N HIS A 301 18.52 -17.19 -6.97
CA HIS A 301 18.04 -15.95 -6.39
C HIS A 301 16.60 -16.07 -5.89
N LEU A 302 16.23 -15.26 -4.92
CA LEU A 302 14.84 -15.08 -4.51
C LEU A 302 13.98 -14.59 -5.70
N VAL A 303 12.70 -14.92 -5.72
CA VAL A 303 11.79 -14.54 -6.80
C VAL A 303 10.79 -13.49 -6.31
N ARG A 304 10.45 -12.52 -7.16
CA ARG A 304 9.45 -11.50 -6.83
C ARG A 304 8.07 -12.11 -6.66
N ASP A 305 7.66 -12.97 -7.59
CA ASP A 305 6.41 -13.74 -7.49
C ASP A 305 6.71 -15.09 -6.85
N TYR A 306 6.43 -15.16 -5.55
CA TYR A 306 6.60 -16.38 -4.75
C TYR A 306 5.25 -17.06 -4.41
N SER A 307 4.20 -16.74 -5.17
CA SER A 307 2.90 -17.41 -5.07
C SER A 307 2.87 -18.78 -5.76
N GLY A 308 3.88 -19.07 -6.60
CA GLY A 308 4.01 -20.31 -7.32
C GLY A 308 4.35 -21.52 -6.44
N LYS A 309 4.19 -22.71 -7.02
CA LYS A 309 4.45 -24.00 -6.35
C LYS A 309 5.84 -24.58 -6.64
N GLU A 310 6.63 -23.91 -7.45
CA GLU A 310 8.03 -24.28 -7.70
C GLU A 310 8.83 -24.16 -6.39
N LYS A 311 9.78 -25.08 -6.19
CA LYS A 311 10.56 -25.12 -4.94
C LYS A 311 11.19 -23.77 -4.59
N ARG A 312 11.72 -23.07 -5.60
CA ARG A 312 12.31 -21.74 -5.45
C ARG A 312 11.30 -20.71 -4.95
N ALA A 313 10.08 -20.69 -5.51
CA ALA A 313 9.02 -19.76 -5.09
C ALA A 313 8.58 -20.03 -3.65
N VAL A 314 8.39 -21.30 -3.29
CA VAL A 314 8.00 -21.71 -1.94
C VAL A 314 9.09 -21.38 -0.91
N LEU A 315 10.36 -21.65 -1.22
CA LEU A 315 11.47 -21.27 -0.33
C LEU A 315 11.58 -19.74 -0.18
N THR A 316 11.32 -18.98 -1.26
CA THR A 316 11.25 -17.52 -1.17
C THR A 316 10.12 -17.10 -0.23
N SER A 317 8.93 -17.70 -0.35
CA SER A 317 7.81 -17.46 0.57
C SER A 317 8.21 -17.76 2.02
N CYS A 318 8.86 -18.90 2.28
CA CYS A 318 9.36 -19.26 3.60
C CYS A 318 10.33 -18.20 4.15
N ILE A 319 11.26 -17.70 3.34
CA ILE A 319 12.25 -16.69 3.76
C ILE A 319 11.57 -15.34 4.04
N VAL A 320 10.65 -14.90 3.18
CA VAL A 320 9.92 -13.64 3.34
C VAL A 320 9.05 -13.65 4.61
N HIS A 321 8.50 -14.81 4.95
CA HIS A 321 7.67 -14.99 6.16
C HIS A 321 8.44 -15.61 7.34
N CYS A 322 9.78 -15.60 7.29
CA CYS A 322 10.64 -15.93 8.41
C CYS A 322 11.07 -14.65 9.14
N TYR A 323 10.92 -14.65 10.46
CA TYR A 323 11.22 -13.50 11.32
C TYR A 323 12.33 -13.85 12.31
N PRO A 324 13.18 -12.89 12.66
CA PRO A 324 14.18 -13.11 13.70
C PRO A 324 13.53 -13.31 15.06
N LEU A 325 14.15 -14.10 15.91
CA LEU A 325 13.88 -14.16 17.33
C LEU A 325 14.58 -13.00 18.04
N ASP A 326 14.08 -12.58 19.20
CA ASP A 326 14.74 -11.56 20.02
C ASP A 326 16.13 -12.03 20.54
N THR A 327 16.34 -13.35 20.53
CA THR A 327 17.63 -13.98 20.89
C THR A 327 18.59 -14.12 19.72
N ASP A 328 18.15 -13.85 18.50
CA ASP A 328 19.02 -13.95 17.31
C ASP A 328 20.03 -12.79 17.31
N THR A 329 21.27 -13.13 17.01
CA THR A 329 22.38 -12.18 16.95
C THR A 329 22.97 -12.10 15.54
N PRO A 330 23.66 -10.99 15.19
CA PRO A 330 24.32 -10.88 13.87
C PRO A 330 25.29 -12.01 13.57
N ASP A 331 25.98 -12.55 14.59
CA ASP A 331 26.93 -13.65 14.42
C ASP A 331 26.28 -14.96 13.94
N MET A 332 25.00 -15.14 14.23
CA MET A 332 24.23 -16.31 13.73
C MET A 332 24.04 -16.31 12.22
N LEU A 333 24.25 -15.17 11.55
CA LEU A 333 24.23 -15.10 10.07
C LEU A 333 25.55 -15.57 9.43
N LYS A 334 26.56 -15.92 10.24
CA LYS A 334 27.86 -16.39 9.77
C LYS A 334 27.68 -17.64 8.88
N GLY A 335 28.38 -17.63 7.74
CA GLY A 335 28.30 -18.71 6.76
C GLY A 335 27.31 -18.45 5.61
N ILE A 336 26.47 -17.41 5.72
CA ILE A 336 25.67 -16.94 4.60
C ILE A 336 26.49 -15.94 3.78
N ASP A 337 26.55 -16.15 2.47
CA ASP A 337 27.29 -15.25 1.57
C ASP A 337 26.73 -13.81 1.60
N ALA A 338 27.61 -12.81 1.53
CA ALA A 338 27.25 -11.39 1.60
C ALA A 338 26.23 -10.98 0.52
N ALA A 339 26.32 -11.55 -0.70
CA ALA A 339 25.34 -11.31 -1.75
C ALA A 339 23.94 -11.78 -1.34
N ARG A 340 23.86 -12.92 -0.66
CA ARG A 340 22.60 -13.46 -0.13
C ARG A 340 22.04 -12.66 1.02
N LEU A 341 22.91 -12.13 1.87
CA LEU A 341 22.48 -11.27 2.98
C LEU A 341 21.90 -9.95 2.46
N VAL A 342 22.51 -9.36 1.45
CA VAL A 342 21.97 -8.16 0.80
C VAL A 342 20.62 -8.45 0.13
N GLU A 343 20.50 -9.59 -0.57
CA GLU A 343 19.23 -10.02 -1.16
C GLU A 343 18.16 -10.25 -0.08
N LEU A 344 18.53 -10.91 1.03
CA LEU A 344 17.65 -11.11 2.18
C LEU A 344 17.12 -9.78 2.72
N ALA A 345 17.98 -8.78 2.92
CA ALA A 345 17.58 -7.47 3.44
C ALA A 345 16.50 -6.79 2.57
N PHE A 346 16.53 -6.99 1.25
CA PHE A 346 15.51 -6.45 0.35
C PHE A 346 14.20 -7.25 0.35
N PHE A 347 14.27 -8.57 0.38
CA PHE A 347 13.08 -9.43 0.31
C PHE A 347 12.39 -9.61 1.65
N ALA A 348 13.14 -9.62 2.74
CA ALA A 348 12.69 -9.80 4.10
C ALA A 348 13.25 -8.68 5.00
N PRO A 349 12.67 -7.46 4.92
CA PRO A 349 13.18 -6.27 5.62
C PRO A 349 13.29 -6.44 7.14
N GLN A 350 12.55 -7.37 7.74
CA GLN A 350 12.65 -7.71 9.16
C GLN A 350 14.04 -8.24 9.55
N TRP A 351 14.85 -8.68 8.59
CA TRP A 351 16.24 -9.11 8.80
C TRP A 351 17.27 -8.01 8.54
N MET A 352 16.84 -6.87 7.99
CA MET A 352 17.75 -5.81 7.52
C MET A 352 18.72 -5.36 8.61
N GLU A 353 18.23 -5.15 9.83
CA GLU A 353 19.06 -4.67 10.94
C GLU A 353 20.15 -5.70 11.34
N LEU A 354 19.79 -6.98 11.45
CA LEU A 354 20.77 -8.03 11.72
C LEU A 354 21.79 -8.19 10.58
N VAL A 355 21.33 -8.08 9.33
CA VAL A 355 22.23 -8.10 8.15
C VAL A 355 23.17 -6.91 8.17
N ARG A 356 22.65 -5.70 8.44
CA ARG A 356 23.46 -4.48 8.54
C ARG A 356 24.56 -4.59 9.59
N GLN A 357 24.20 -5.08 10.77
CA GLN A 357 25.15 -5.30 11.86
C GLN A 357 26.18 -6.38 11.53
N HIS A 358 25.74 -7.49 10.91
CA HIS A 358 26.64 -8.59 10.52
C HIS A 358 27.67 -8.16 9.47
N LEU A 359 27.20 -7.50 8.38
CA LEU A 359 28.07 -7.05 7.30
C LEU A 359 28.97 -5.88 7.74
N ASN A 360 28.49 -5.06 8.65
CA ASN A 360 29.19 -3.88 9.18
C ASN A 360 29.86 -3.01 8.10
N TRP A 361 29.15 -2.80 6.97
CA TRP A 361 29.66 -1.99 5.87
C TRP A 361 29.34 -0.52 6.08
N LYS A 362 30.37 0.33 6.00
CA LYS A 362 30.16 1.77 5.96
C LYS A 362 29.32 2.14 4.73
N GLY A 363 28.22 2.85 4.95
CA GLY A 363 27.31 3.26 3.86
C GLY A 363 26.29 2.20 3.46
N PHE A 364 26.08 1.15 4.28
CA PHE A 364 25.06 0.14 4.05
C PHE A 364 23.66 0.77 3.94
N ASP A 365 23.31 1.64 4.90
CA ASP A 365 21.99 2.26 4.97
C ASP A 365 21.72 3.15 3.76
N GLU A 366 22.68 3.99 3.37
CA GLU A 366 22.54 4.85 2.19
C GLU A 366 22.37 4.04 0.92
N ALA A 367 23.09 2.92 0.76
CA ALA A 367 22.95 2.04 -0.39
C ALA A 367 21.60 1.31 -0.37
N TYR A 368 21.19 0.76 0.77
CA TYR A 368 19.91 0.08 0.93
C TYR A 368 18.74 1.00 0.58
N TYR A 369 18.66 2.19 1.20
CA TYR A 369 17.57 3.12 0.98
C TYR A 369 17.60 3.78 -0.39
N TYR A 370 18.79 3.95 -0.99
CA TYR A 370 18.89 4.35 -2.40
C TYR A 370 18.15 3.35 -3.31
N PHE A 371 18.41 2.05 -3.15
CA PHE A 371 17.74 1.05 -3.97
C PHE A 371 16.25 0.91 -3.63
N VAL A 372 15.86 0.98 -2.38
CA VAL A 372 14.45 0.96 -1.97
C VAL A 372 13.69 2.14 -2.59
N ALA A 373 14.28 3.34 -2.58
CA ALA A 373 13.66 4.54 -3.13
C ALA A 373 13.49 4.48 -4.67
N HIS A 374 14.48 3.92 -5.40
CA HIS A 374 14.52 4.01 -6.86
C HIS A 374 14.08 2.73 -7.59
N THR A 375 13.94 1.59 -6.91
CA THR A 375 13.65 0.29 -7.56
C THR A 375 12.40 -0.40 -7.06
N LYS A 376 11.84 0.01 -5.91
CA LYS A 376 10.66 -0.62 -5.30
C LYS A 376 9.53 0.39 -5.18
N GLU A 377 8.32 -0.04 -5.53
CA GLU A 377 7.11 0.72 -5.22
C GLU A 377 6.97 0.81 -3.69
N SER A 378 6.79 2.03 -3.19
CA SER A 378 6.61 2.27 -1.76
C SER A 378 5.11 2.24 -1.44
N ASP A 379 4.65 1.16 -0.83
CA ASP A 379 3.22 0.93 -0.62
C ASP A 379 2.73 1.34 0.77
N SER A 380 3.63 1.52 1.75
CA SER A 380 3.26 1.87 3.13
C SER A 380 3.76 3.25 3.54
N GLU A 381 2.98 3.95 4.38
CA GLU A 381 3.36 5.25 4.97
C GLU A 381 4.67 5.16 5.76
N GLU A 382 4.88 4.06 6.48
CA GLU A 382 6.11 3.82 7.24
C GLU A 382 7.34 3.76 6.34
N LYS A 383 7.25 3.07 5.19
CA LYS A 383 8.35 3.05 4.21
C LYS A 383 8.59 4.42 3.59
N ARG A 384 7.53 5.16 3.29
CA ARG A 384 7.63 6.53 2.76
C ARG A 384 8.31 7.45 3.77
N ALA A 385 7.92 7.38 5.04
CA ALA A 385 8.55 8.15 6.12
C ALA A 385 10.03 7.79 6.28
N THR A 386 10.37 6.50 6.21
CA THR A 386 11.78 6.07 6.30
C THR A 386 12.60 6.55 5.11
N ILE A 387 12.08 6.44 3.88
CA ILE A 387 12.75 6.95 2.67
C ILE A 387 12.96 8.46 2.75
N ALA A 388 12.01 9.21 3.32
CA ALA A 388 12.11 10.66 3.50
C ALA A 388 13.27 11.10 4.41
N LEU A 389 13.83 10.21 5.22
CA LEU A 389 15.06 10.49 5.99
C LEU A 389 16.33 10.53 5.10
N TYR A 390 16.30 9.92 3.92
CA TYR A 390 17.43 9.79 3.01
C TYR A 390 17.33 10.64 1.76
N THR A 391 16.13 10.96 1.33
CA THR A 391 15.87 11.83 0.17
C THR A 391 14.68 12.74 0.44
N ASP A 392 14.78 13.98 -0.02
CA ASP A 392 13.70 14.98 0.01
C ASP A 392 12.81 14.95 -1.25
N LEU A 393 13.08 14.01 -2.18
CA LEU A 393 12.21 13.77 -3.32
C LEU A 393 10.90 13.12 -2.89
N ALA A 394 9.78 13.63 -3.43
CA ALA A 394 8.48 13.04 -3.18
C ALA A 394 8.40 11.61 -3.73
N PRO A 395 7.70 10.68 -3.03
CA PRO A 395 7.55 9.30 -3.49
C PRO A 395 6.94 9.20 -4.90
N GLU A 396 6.02 10.10 -5.25
CA GLU A 396 5.38 10.19 -6.55
C GLU A 396 6.38 10.60 -7.64
N ASP A 397 7.29 11.52 -7.32
CA ASP A 397 8.35 11.96 -8.23
C ASP A 397 9.36 10.83 -8.48
N LEU A 398 9.74 10.09 -7.42
CA LEU A 398 10.62 8.92 -7.53
C LEU A 398 9.99 7.83 -8.41
N ALA A 399 8.71 7.55 -8.25
CA ALA A 399 7.98 6.59 -9.07
C ALA A 399 7.95 7.00 -10.55
N ASP A 400 7.83 8.30 -10.83
CA ASP A 400 7.80 8.86 -12.18
C ASP A 400 9.20 9.03 -12.81
N GLY A 401 10.27 8.85 -12.04
CA GLY A 401 11.65 8.85 -12.54
C GLY A 401 12.53 10.01 -12.07
N ALA A 402 12.13 10.70 -10.98
CA ALA A 402 13.08 11.57 -10.30
C ALA A 402 14.20 10.72 -9.68
N PHE A 403 15.42 11.27 -9.69
CA PHE A 403 16.60 10.56 -9.27
C PHE A 403 17.46 11.40 -8.34
N ASP A 404 17.69 10.90 -7.15
CA ASP A 404 18.57 11.57 -6.19
C ASP A 404 20.03 11.22 -6.46
N ALA A 405 20.68 12.06 -7.29
CA ALA A 405 22.08 11.92 -7.63
C ALA A 405 23.01 12.10 -6.41
N ARG A 406 22.58 12.87 -5.39
CA ARG A 406 23.34 13.06 -4.15
C ARG A 406 23.35 11.76 -3.35
N LEU A 407 22.16 11.21 -3.06
CA LEU A 407 22.04 9.94 -2.35
C LEU A 407 22.79 8.81 -3.07
N PHE A 408 22.66 8.74 -4.39
CA PHE A 408 23.40 7.79 -5.21
C PHE A 408 24.92 7.93 -5.03
N ASN A 409 25.46 9.14 -5.18
CA ASN A 409 26.90 9.37 -5.07
C ASN A 409 27.43 9.07 -3.66
N GLU A 410 26.69 9.43 -2.62
CA GLU A 410 27.02 9.12 -1.23
C GLU A 410 27.03 7.61 -0.98
N ALA A 411 25.97 6.91 -1.38
CA ALA A 411 25.86 5.46 -1.28
C ALA A 411 27.02 4.76 -1.99
N PHE A 412 27.25 5.11 -3.24
CA PHE A 412 28.32 4.53 -4.07
C PHE A 412 29.72 4.75 -3.48
N LYS A 413 29.99 5.99 -3.01
CA LYS A 413 31.28 6.35 -2.42
C LYS A 413 31.52 5.67 -1.08
N LYS A 414 30.50 5.63 -0.19
CA LYS A 414 30.63 5.08 1.16
C LYS A 414 30.73 3.56 1.17
N VAL A 415 29.85 2.87 0.44
CA VAL A 415 29.82 1.39 0.42
C VAL A 415 30.88 0.77 -0.49
N GLY A 416 31.37 1.53 -1.46
CA GLY A 416 32.37 1.15 -2.43
C GLY A 416 31.83 0.30 -3.59
N LYS A 417 32.52 0.34 -4.73
CA LYS A 417 32.08 -0.27 -5.99
C LYS A 417 31.74 -1.76 -5.88
N LYS A 418 32.57 -2.53 -5.13
CA LYS A 418 32.39 -4.00 -4.98
C LYS A 418 31.08 -4.31 -4.25
N ASN A 419 30.84 -3.68 -3.11
CA ASN A 419 29.66 -3.93 -2.29
C ASN A 419 28.40 -3.32 -2.96
N PHE A 420 28.53 -2.15 -3.58
CA PHE A 420 27.42 -1.56 -4.35
C PHE A 420 26.92 -2.48 -5.47
N ALA A 421 27.80 -3.23 -6.11
CA ALA A 421 27.42 -4.21 -7.12
C ALA A 421 26.53 -5.31 -6.54
N LEU A 422 26.73 -5.73 -5.29
CA LEU A 422 25.89 -6.74 -4.63
C LEU A 422 24.47 -6.21 -4.38
N PHE A 423 24.34 -4.97 -3.93
CA PHE A 423 23.03 -4.30 -3.83
C PHE A 423 22.34 -4.19 -5.18
N TYR A 424 23.11 -3.82 -6.19
CA TYR A 424 22.62 -3.67 -7.55
C TYR A 424 22.07 -4.99 -8.13
N ASP A 425 22.80 -6.08 -7.93
CA ASP A 425 22.38 -7.42 -8.40
C ASP A 425 21.15 -7.91 -7.62
N ALA A 426 21.10 -7.71 -6.30
CA ALA A 426 19.96 -8.07 -5.48
C ALA A 426 18.69 -7.26 -5.87
N ALA A 427 18.83 -5.95 -6.08
CA ALA A 427 17.72 -5.07 -6.49
C ALA A 427 17.11 -5.47 -7.85
N LYS A 428 17.88 -6.09 -8.74
CA LYS A 428 17.41 -6.62 -10.02
C LYS A 428 16.25 -7.62 -9.89
N TYR A 429 16.26 -8.43 -8.86
CA TYR A 429 15.23 -9.45 -8.61
C TYR A 429 14.07 -8.93 -7.78
N MET A 430 14.26 -7.84 -7.04
CA MET A 430 13.25 -7.22 -6.19
C MET A 430 12.24 -6.36 -6.96
N GLY A 431 12.72 -5.52 -7.89
CA GLY A 431 11.91 -4.57 -8.63
C GLY A 431 11.29 -5.14 -9.91
N SER A 432 10.32 -4.43 -10.49
CA SER A 432 9.89 -4.70 -11.87
C SER A 432 11.04 -4.38 -12.84
N SER A 433 11.07 -5.08 -13.98
CA SER A 433 12.10 -4.85 -15.01
C SER A 433 12.21 -3.40 -15.45
N ASN A 434 11.10 -2.66 -15.49
CA ASN A 434 11.05 -1.26 -15.88
C ASN A 434 11.74 -0.35 -14.86
N TYR A 435 11.43 -0.50 -13.57
CA TYR A 435 12.03 0.32 -12.51
C TYR A 435 13.53 0.05 -12.37
N HIS A 436 13.91 -1.23 -12.33
CA HIS A 436 15.32 -1.61 -12.25
C HIS A 436 16.11 -1.11 -13.47
N GLY A 437 15.59 -1.29 -14.68
CA GLY A 437 16.25 -0.81 -15.91
C GLY A 437 16.43 0.71 -15.95
N ARG A 438 15.44 1.45 -15.43
CA ARG A 438 15.49 2.93 -15.28
C ARG A 438 16.56 3.33 -14.27
N ALA A 439 16.52 2.77 -13.06
CA ALA A 439 17.49 3.09 -12.01
C ALA A 439 18.93 2.82 -12.46
N ARG A 440 19.16 1.72 -13.18
CA ARG A 440 20.45 1.41 -13.77
C ARG A 440 20.91 2.45 -14.79
N ARG A 441 20.04 2.77 -15.74
CA ARG A 441 20.34 3.78 -16.76
C ARG A 441 20.71 5.12 -16.11
N PHE A 442 19.96 5.54 -15.10
CA PHE A 442 20.19 6.80 -14.40
C PHE A 442 21.53 6.79 -13.64
N ALA A 443 21.85 5.69 -12.99
CA ALA A 443 23.15 5.49 -12.36
C ALA A 443 24.29 5.55 -13.39
N ASP A 444 24.17 4.86 -14.52
CA ASP A 444 25.17 4.87 -15.60
C ASP A 444 25.36 6.26 -16.20
N VAL A 445 24.27 7.04 -16.37
CA VAL A 445 24.34 8.43 -16.84
C VAL A 445 25.04 9.31 -15.82
N THR A 446 24.68 9.19 -14.53
CA THR A 446 25.26 9.99 -13.45
C THR A 446 26.79 9.75 -13.30
N GLN A 447 27.22 8.51 -13.56
CA GLN A 447 28.65 8.16 -13.61
C GLN A 447 29.34 8.58 -14.93
N GLY A 448 28.61 9.11 -15.91
CA GLY A 448 29.14 9.50 -17.21
C GLY A 448 29.46 8.33 -18.16
N LEU A 449 28.96 7.14 -17.87
CA LEU A 449 29.09 5.95 -18.75
C LEU A 449 28.22 6.07 -20.00
N ILE A 450 27.04 6.72 -19.89
CA ILE A 450 26.17 7.08 -21.01
C ILE A 450 26.34 8.57 -21.29
N LYS A 451 26.63 8.91 -22.55
CA LYS A 451 26.92 10.28 -22.95
C LYS A 451 25.66 11.05 -23.40
N GLU A 452 25.69 12.38 -23.23
CA GLU A 452 24.60 13.28 -23.62
C GLU A 452 24.13 13.05 -25.08
N LYS A 453 25.06 12.85 -26.01
CA LYS A 453 24.75 12.61 -27.43
C LYS A 453 23.85 11.38 -27.62
N GLN A 454 24.13 10.29 -26.91
CA GLN A 454 23.34 9.06 -27.00
C GLN A 454 21.91 9.26 -26.48
N LEU A 455 21.74 10.05 -25.41
CA LEU A 455 20.42 10.38 -24.87
C LEU A 455 19.65 11.28 -25.84
N MET A 456 20.29 12.31 -26.39
CA MET A 456 19.67 13.18 -27.40
C MET A 456 19.17 12.38 -28.61
N GLU A 457 19.99 11.47 -29.14
CA GLU A 457 19.57 10.60 -30.25
C GLU A 457 18.36 9.74 -29.93
N GLN A 458 18.28 9.20 -28.72
CA GLN A 458 17.11 8.41 -28.27
C GLN A 458 15.87 9.27 -28.11
N ILE A 459 16.02 10.50 -27.61
CA ILE A 459 14.91 11.45 -27.49
C ILE A 459 14.40 11.82 -28.87
N ASP A 460 15.28 12.09 -29.81
CA ASP A 460 14.95 12.58 -31.17
C ASP A 460 14.32 11.45 -32.02
N LYS A 461 14.87 10.23 -31.96
CA LYS A 461 14.41 9.10 -32.78
C LYS A 461 13.14 8.44 -32.26
N THR A 462 13.02 8.26 -30.94
CA THR A 462 11.96 7.42 -30.36
C THR A 462 11.10 8.13 -29.31
N ARG A 463 11.35 9.42 -29.03
CA ARG A 463 10.72 10.20 -27.95
C ARG A 463 10.79 9.46 -26.60
N ASN A 464 11.96 8.86 -26.31
CA ASN A 464 12.16 8.06 -25.12
C ASN A 464 12.10 8.93 -23.86
N LYS A 465 11.10 8.69 -23.00
CA LYS A 465 10.84 9.44 -21.78
C LYS A 465 11.94 9.27 -20.74
N ASP A 466 12.42 8.02 -20.54
CA ASP A 466 13.49 7.76 -19.58
C ASP A 466 14.81 8.41 -20.02
N ALA A 467 15.06 8.51 -21.34
CA ALA A 467 16.21 9.26 -21.85
C ALA A 467 16.09 10.77 -21.60
N LEU A 468 14.85 11.32 -21.65
CA LEU A 468 14.61 12.74 -21.33
C LEU A 468 14.86 13.02 -19.84
N CYS A 469 14.33 12.16 -18.93
CA CYS A 469 14.61 12.27 -17.49
C CYS A 469 16.10 12.13 -17.18
N ALA A 470 16.78 11.19 -17.86
CA ALA A 470 18.22 10.95 -17.71
C ALA A 470 19.10 12.09 -18.24
N LEU A 471 18.61 12.89 -19.21
CA LEU A 471 19.36 14.02 -19.75
C LEU A 471 19.72 15.05 -18.67
N GLY A 472 18.85 15.22 -17.66
CA GLY A 472 19.12 16.06 -16.50
C GLY A 472 20.26 15.55 -15.61
N LEU A 473 20.57 14.26 -15.64
CA LEU A 473 21.55 13.60 -14.76
C LEU A 473 22.96 13.55 -15.34
N VAL A 474 23.15 13.92 -16.60
CA VAL A 474 24.48 13.91 -17.24
C VAL A 474 25.41 14.85 -16.46
N PRO A 475 26.63 14.41 -16.06
CA PRO A 475 27.56 15.27 -15.35
C PRO A 475 27.80 16.60 -16.06
N LEU A 476 27.80 17.68 -15.28
CA LEU A 476 28.04 19.00 -15.80
C LEU A 476 29.54 19.22 -16.08
N PRO A 477 29.91 19.92 -17.14
CA PRO A 477 31.30 20.27 -17.43
C PRO A 477 31.82 21.23 -16.35
N LYS A 478 33.15 21.23 -16.11
CA LYS A 478 33.79 22.13 -15.13
C LYS A 478 33.78 23.59 -15.60
N LYS A 479 33.67 23.84 -16.93
CA LYS A 479 33.60 25.17 -17.56
C LYS A 479 32.34 25.26 -18.40
N ASN A 480 31.80 26.46 -18.56
CA ASN A 480 30.61 26.73 -19.38
C ASN A 480 29.37 25.95 -18.92
N ILE A 481 29.14 25.87 -17.60
CA ILE A 481 28.03 25.15 -16.98
C ILE A 481 26.70 25.65 -17.54
N ASP A 482 26.49 26.98 -17.59
CA ASP A 482 25.25 27.60 -18.06
C ASP A 482 24.93 27.25 -19.52
N THR A 483 25.94 27.17 -20.39
CA THR A 483 25.76 26.75 -21.78
C THR A 483 25.26 25.30 -21.86
N ALA A 484 25.80 24.39 -21.04
CA ALA A 484 25.38 23.01 -21.01
C ALA A 484 23.95 22.87 -20.44
N LEU A 485 23.65 23.61 -19.38
CA LEU A 485 22.30 23.62 -18.78
C LEU A 485 21.28 24.18 -19.78
N LEU A 486 21.59 25.30 -20.43
CA LEU A 486 20.71 25.94 -21.40
C LEU A 486 20.41 25.02 -22.59
N LYS A 487 21.42 24.30 -23.09
CA LYS A 487 21.25 23.33 -24.17
C LYS A 487 20.27 22.23 -23.78
N ARG A 488 20.42 21.64 -22.58
CA ARG A 488 19.54 20.60 -22.07
C ARG A 488 18.14 21.14 -21.81
N TYR A 489 18.04 22.30 -21.17
CA TYR A 489 16.78 22.99 -20.92
C TYR A 489 15.99 23.22 -22.21
N LYS A 490 16.64 23.78 -23.25
CA LYS A 490 16.05 24.02 -24.60
C LYS A 490 15.49 22.71 -25.17
N ARG A 491 16.21 21.58 -25.06
CA ARG A 491 15.72 20.28 -25.56
C ARG A 491 14.50 19.76 -24.79
N ILE A 492 14.50 19.90 -23.45
CA ILE A 492 13.37 19.53 -22.59
C ILE A 492 12.13 20.36 -22.97
N GLN A 493 12.28 21.67 -23.14
CA GLN A 493 11.18 22.55 -23.55
C GLN A 493 10.67 22.24 -24.97
N ALA A 494 11.59 21.91 -25.91
CA ALA A 494 11.23 21.50 -27.27
C ALA A 494 10.38 20.22 -27.24
N PHE A 495 10.72 19.24 -26.38
CA PHE A 495 9.95 18.01 -26.22
C PHE A 495 8.51 18.30 -25.78
N LEU A 496 8.32 19.23 -24.84
CA LEU A 496 6.97 19.64 -24.40
C LEU A 496 6.19 20.33 -25.53
N LYS A 497 6.85 21.20 -26.31
CA LYS A 497 6.22 21.87 -27.44
C LYS A 497 5.78 20.88 -28.53
N GLU A 498 6.60 19.90 -28.83
CA GLU A 498 6.33 18.83 -29.79
C GLU A 498 5.19 17.91 -29.33
N SER A 499 4.95 17.81 -28.01
CA SER A 499 3.88 17.00 -27.42
C SER A 499 2.48 17.42 -27.88
N LYS A 500 2.28 18.69 -28.27
CA LYS A 500 0.99 19.25 -28.69
C LYS A 500 0.35 18.54 -29.89
N GLN A 501 1.13 17.79 -30.67
CA GLN A 501 0.62 17.00 -31.80
C GLN A 501 -0.10 15.72 -31.38
N PHE A 502 -0.06 15.31 -30.11
CA PHE A 502 -0.62 14.08 -29.59
C PHE A 502 -1.94 14.33 -28.83
N GLY A 503 -2.70 13.27 -28.55
CA GLY A 503 -3.92 13.34 -27.75
C GLY A 503 -3.69 13.70 -26.28
N ALA A 504 -4.71 14.17 -25.59
CA ALA A 504 -4.65 14.74 -24.23
C ALA A 504 -3.95 13.84 -23.19
N GLN A 505 -4.23 12.54 -23.20
CA GLN A 505 -3.62 11.59 -22.25
C GLN A 505 -2.08 11.51 -22.43
N ARG A 506 -1.63 11.47 -23.69
CA ARG A 506 -0.20 11.45 -23.99
C ARG A 506 0.47 12.79 -23.66
N GLN A 507 -0.20 13.91 -23.94
CA GLN A 507 0.28 15.24 -23.54
C GLN A 507 0.49 15.36 -22.04
N ALA A 508 -0.48 14.89 -21.23
CA ALA A 508 -0.39 14.88 -19.77
C ALA A 508 0.81 14.04 -19.29
N SER A 509 0.97 12.83 -19.86
CA SER A 509 2.10 11.95 -19.51
C SER A 509 3.46 12.51 -19.93
N GLU A 510 3.55 13.17 -21.10
CA GLU A 510 4.80 13.80 -21.56
C GLU A 510 5.10 15.10 -20.77
N LYS A 511 4.05 15.87 -20.36
CA LYS A 511 4.20 17.02 -19.46
C LYS A 511 4.82 16.57 -18.13
N ARG A 512 4.30 15.50 -17.53
CA ARG A 512 4.85 14.94 -16.29
C ARG A 512 6.32 14.52 -16.47
N THR A 513 6.67 13.89 -17.59
CA THR A 513 8.06 13.52 -17.89
C THR A 513 8.98 14.75 -17.96
N VAL A 514 8.50 15.86 -18.52
CA VAL A 514 9.25 17.13 -18.57
C VAL A 514 9.47 17.70 -17.18
N GLU A 515 8.45 17.67 -16.30
CA GLU A 515 8.57 18.10 -14.90
C GLU A 515 9.68 17.31 -14.19
N ILE A 516 9.68 15.99 -14.32
CA ILE A 516 10.72 15.12 -13.75
C ILE A 516 12.11 15.40 -14.35
N ALA A 517 12.21 15.61 -15.66
CA ALA A 517 13.47 15.94 -16.31
C ALA A 517 14.05 17.29 -15.82
N LEU A 518 13.18 18.25 -15.53
CA LEU A 518 13.58 19.56 -14.94
C LEU A 518 14.01 19.39 -13.47
N ILE A 519 13.34 18.56 -12.67
CA ILE A 519 13.76 18.21 -11.30
C ILE A 519 15.18 17.63 -11.33
N ASN A 520 15.41 16.62 -12.17
CA ASN A 520 16.72 15.99 -12.31
C ASN A 520 17.80 16.98 -12.76
N LEU A 521 17.49 17.86 -13.69
CA LEU A 521 18.43 18.88 -14.19
C LEU A 521 18.75 19.92 -13.10
N ALA A 522 17.74 20.39 -12.37
CA ALA A 522 17.90 21.38 -11.30
C ALA A 522 18.81 20.81 -10.19
N ARG A 523 18.49 19.62 -9.70
CA ARG A 523 19.27 18.98 -8.63
C ARG A 523 20.70 18.66 -9.06
N SER A 524 20.92 18.23 -10.30
CA SER A 524 22.27 17.99 -10.84
C SER A 524 23.09 19.28 -10.96
N ALA A 525 22.42 20.41 -11.11
CA ALA A 525 23.04 21.74 -11.16
C ALA A 525 23.22 22.39 -9.77
N GLY A 526 22.77 21.71 -8.69
CA GLY A 526 22.87 22.20 -7.32
C GLY A 526 21.76 23.19 -6.92
N TYR A 527 20.64 23.20 -7.65
CA TYR A 527 19.45 23.95 -7.25
C TYR A 527 18.53 23.08 -6.41
N ASP A 528 18.04 23.63 -5.31
CA ASP A 528 17.05 22.97 -4.46
C ASP A 528 15.65 22.99 -5.08
N ASP A 529 15.38 23.97 -5.95
CA ASP A 529 14.10 24.17 -6.62
C ASP A 529 14.27 24.29 -8.15
N VAL A 530 13.34 23.64 -8.86
CA VAL A 530 13.23 23.75 -10.32
C VAL A 530 13.03 25.19 -10.79
N ILE A 531 12.35 26.02 -9.99
CA ILE A 531 12.05 27.41 -10.31
C ILE A 531 13.32 28.23 -10.48
N GLN A 532 14.30 28.03 -9.60
CA GLN A 532 15.60 28.73 -9.70
C GLN A 532 16.32 28.41 -11.00
N LEU A 533 16.32 27.11 -11.39
CA LEU A 533 16.88 26.69 -12.68
C LEU A 533 16.14 27.37 -13.84
N VAL A 534 14.80 27.29 -13.83
CA VAL A 534 13.97 27.84 -14.91
C VAL A 534 14.22 29.33 -15.06
N TRP A 535 14.21 30.11 -14.00
CA TRP A 535 14.46 31.55 -14.05
C TRP A 535 15.84 31.89 -14.59
N ARG A 536 16.86 31.15 -14.15
CA ARG A 536 18.21 31.36 -14.69
C ARG A 536 18.29 31.05 -16.19
N MET A 537 17.70 29.94 -16.63
CA MET A 537 17.72 29.55 -18.05
C MET A 537 16.90 30.50 -18.93
N GLU A 538 15.71 30.91 -18.46
CA GLU A 538 14.90 31.89 -19.17
C GLU A 538 15.57 33.27 -19.21
N GLY A 539 16.29 33.66 -18.15
CA GLY A 539 17.12 34.89 -18.14
C GLY A 539 18.20 34.88 -19.23
N HIS A 540 18.89 33.74 -19.39
CA HIS A 540 19.89 33.60 -20.47
C HIS A 540 19.25 33.67 -21.87
N LEU A 541 18.04 33.13 -22.07
CA LEU A 541 17.31 33.20 -23.33
C LEU A 541 16.94 34.64 -23.72
N VAL A 542 16.63 35.47 -22.73
CA VAL A 542 16.33 36.90 -22.97
C VAL A 542 17.59 37.69 -23.23
N ALA A 543 18.65 37.44 -22.44
CA ALA A 543 19.92 38.19 -22.58
C ALA A 543 20.52 38.08 -23.98
N ASP A 544 20.46 36.91 -24.61
CA ASP A 544 20.96 36.67 -25.98
C ASP A 544 20.23 37.52 -27.04
N LYS A 545 19.03 38.01 -26.75
CA LYS A 545 18.18 38.77 -27.69
C LYS A 545 17.89 40.19 -27.21
N LYS A 546 18.71 40.72 -26.29
CA LYS A 546 18.52 42.06 -25.72
C LYS A 546 18.51 43.17 -26.81
N ALA A 547 19.29 43.03 -27.88
CA ALA A 547 19.32 43.97 -29.01
C ALA A 547 17.94 44.20 -29.67
N LEU A 548 17.01 43.24 -29.53
CA LEU A 548 15.64 43.39 -30.05
C LEU A 548 14.76 44.35 -29.23
N LEU A 549 15.16 44.65 -27.99
CA LEU A 549 14.50 45.66 -27.15
C LEU A 549 14.93 47.08 -27.60
N ASP A 550 16.16 47.23 -28.04
CA ASP A 550 16.71 48.49 -28.49
C ASP A 550 16.20 48.85 -29.90
N GLY A 551 15.82 47.85 -30.68
CA GLY A 551 15.27 47.97 -32.02
C GLY A 551 16.26 47.59 -33.14
N MET A 552 15.72 47.01 -34.19
CA MET A 552 16.45 46.63 -35.41
C MET A 552 15.88 47.35 -36.62
N GLU A 553 16.75 47.92 -37.45
CA GLU A 553 16.35 48.59 -38.69
C GLU A 553 16.15 47.58 -39.83
N ALA A 554 15.04 47.70 -40.54
CA ALA A 554 14.77 46.93 -41.75
C ALA A 554 13.86 47.71 -42.69
N GLU A 555 14.23 47.82 -43.98
CA GLU A 555 13.43 48.49 -45.02
C GLU A 555 13.02 49.94 -44.66
N GLY A 556 13.85 50.65 -43.89
CA GLY A 556 13.58 52.03 -43.43
C GLY A 556 12.54 52.10 -42.27
N TYR A 557 12.37 51.00 -41.55
CA TYR A 557 11.55 50.92 -40.35
C TYR A 557 12.38 50.44 -39.17
N LEU A 558 12.15 51.03 -38.00
CA LEU A 558 12.67 50.51 -36.73
C LEU A 558 11.67 49.52 -36.15
N ILE A 559 12.13 48.32 -35.85
CA ILE A 559 11.30 47.22 -35.36
C ILE A 559 11.85 46.78 -33.99
N ARG A 560 11.04 46.86 -32.94
CA ARG A 560 11.44 46.45 -31.59
C ARG A 560 10.34 45.69 -30.85
N VAL A 561 10.72 45.00 -29.80
CA VAL A 561 9.77 44.42 -28.84
C VAL A 561 9.72 45.36 -27.65
N GLU A 562 8.54 45.86 -27.32
CA GLU A 562 8.28 46.66 -26.13
C GLU A 562 7.66 45.76 -25.05
N ILE A 563 8.20 45.79 -23.82
CA ILE A 563 7.71 45.06 -22.68
C ILE A 563 7.07 46.06 -21.70
N ALA A 564 5.80 45.88 -21.40
CA ALA A 564 5.08 46.68 -20.42
C ALA A 564 5.42 46.27 -18.98
N PRO A 565 5.16 47.13 -17.97
CA PRO A 565 5.45 46.81 -16.57
C PRO A 565 4.75 45.56 -16.03
N ASP A 566 3.61 45.17 -16.61
CA ASP A 566 2.88 43.95 -16.30
C ASP A 566 3.47 42.69 -16.98
N GLY A 567 4.58 42.83 -17.71
CA GLY A 567 5.26 41.76 -18.45
C GLY A 567 4.61 41.39 -19.78
N THR A 568 3.53 42.03 -20.18
CA THR A 568 2.98 41.88 -21.53
C THR A 568 3.94 42.50 -22.54
N ASN A 569 4.04 41.91 -23.73
CA ASN A 569 4.94 42.42 -24.75
C ASN A 569 4.22 42.55 -26.10
N LYS A 570 4.68 43.49 -26.91
CA LYS A 570 4.15 43.76 -28.23
C LYS A 570 5.29 44.13 -29.21
N VAL A 571 5.09 43.85 -30.49
CA VAL A 571 5.99 44.34 -31.56
C VAL A 571 5.57 45.75 -31.92
N VAL A 572 6.52 46.68 -31.82
CA VAL A 572 6.34 48.06 -32.24
C VAL A 572 7.17 48.28 -33.52
N ILE A 573 6.54 48.87 -34.52
CA ILE A 573 7.16 49.24 -35.80
C ILE A 573 7.03 50.74 -35.93
N GLU A 574 8.15 51.43 -36.13
CA GLU A 574 8.21 52.89 -36.25
C GLU A 574 8.80 53.27 -37.61
N LYS A 575 8.29 54.35 -38.14
CA LYS A 575 8.86 55.03 -39.33
C LYS A 575 8.92 56.51 -39.04
N ASP A 576 10.07 57.12 -39.25
CA ASP A 576 10.32 58.54 -38.98
C ASP A 576 9.85 58.92 -37.55
N ASP A 577 10.22 58.08 -36.54
CA ASP A 577 9.87 58.17 -35.11
C ASP A 577 8.36 58.14 -34.80
N LYS A 578 7.53 57.64 -35.74
CA LYS A 578 6.08 57.48 -35.52
C LYS A 578 5.68 56.02 -35.55
N PRO A 579 4.99 55.51 -34.47
CA PRO A 579 4.54 54.13 -34.45
C PRO A 579 3.43 53.88 -35.48
N LEU A 580 3.54 52.75 -36.17
CA LEU A 580 2.55 52.31 -37.14
C LEU A 580 1.47 51.43 -36.50
N LYS A 581 0.21 51.62 -36.91
CA LYS A 581 -0.96 50.81 -36.42
C LYS A 581 -1.00 49.41 -37.05
N SER A 582 -0.30 49.16 -38.16
CA SER A 582 -0.34 47.87 -38.87
C SER A 582 1.02 47.57 -39.52
N VAL A 583 1.27 46.28 -39.72
CA VAL A 583 2.53 45.80 -40.33
C VAL A 583 2.56 46.09 -41.82
N PRO A 584 3.51 46.86 -42.30
CA PRO A 584 3.68 47.14 -43.74
C PRO A 584 3.88 45.85 -44.55
N THR A 585 3.29 45.81 -45.76
CA THR A 585 3.35 44.61 -46.61
C THR A 585 4.78 44.18 -46.94
N LYS A 586 5.69 45.15 -47.07
CA LYS A 586 7.13 44.93 -47.35
C LYS A 586 7.80 44.17 -46.18
N LEU A 587 7.39 44.42 -44.93
CA LEU A 587 7.98 43.80 -43.75
C LEU A 587 7.46 42.37 -43.50
N LYS A 588 6.29 42.01 -43.98
CA LYS A 588 5.68 40.69 -43.67
C LYS A 588 6.56 39.50 -44.05
N LYS A 589 7.42 39.65 -45.04
CA LYS A 589 8.36 38.62 -45.51
C LYS A 589 9.81 38.92 -45.16
N ASN A 590 10.09 40.07 -44.52
CA ASN A 590 11.43 40.46 -44.17
C ASN A 590 11.98 39.59 -43.02
N ALA A 591 13.24 39.14 -43.15
CA ALA A 591 13.86 38.22 -42.18
C ALA A 591 13.93 38.83 -40.78
N THR A 592 14.30 40.09 -40.63
CA THR A 592 14.38 40.81 -39.36
C THR A 592 13.02 40.91 -38.68
N TYR A 593 11.95 41.27 -39.42
CA TYR A 593 10.63 41.30 -38.87
C TYR A 593 10.15 39.91 -38.41
N LEU A 594 10.41 38.87 -39.20
CA LEU A 594 10.06 37.50 -38.86
C LEU A 594 10.79 37.05 -37.58
N GLU A 595 12.05 37.40 -37.41
CA GLU A 595 12.83 37.13 -36.21
C GLU A 595 12.27 37.87 -34.99
N VAL A 596 12.00 39.18 -35.08
CA VAL A 596 11.41 39.96 -33.99
C VAL A 596 10.04 39.44 -33.62
N ASN A 597 9.20 39.12 -34.60
CA ASN A 597 7.87 38.57 -34.36
C ASN A 597 7.90 37.15 -33.75
N GLN A 598 8.86 36.33 -34.14
CA GLN A 598 9.08 35.03 -33.53
C GLN A 598 9.54 35.18 -32.09
N THR A 599 10.46 36.09 -31.81
CA THR A 599 10.95 36.39 -30.46
C THR A 599 9.83 36.94 -29.56
N HIS A 600 9.01 37.86 -30.09
CA HIS A 600 7.81 38.32 -29.37
C HIS A 600 6.91 37.15 -28.94
N LYS A 601 6.62 36.21 -29.84
CA LYS A 601 5.82 35.02 -29.50
C LYS A 601 6.50 34.14 -28.46
N GLU A 602 7.81 33.95 -28.54
CA GLU A 602 8.60 33.21 -27.58
C GLU A 602 8.56 33.85 -26.18
N TRP A 603 8.78 35.19 -26.11
CA TRP A 603 8.72 35.94 -24.86
C TRP A 603 7.29 35.98 -24.23
N THR A 604 6.27 36.06 -25.05
CA THR A 604 4.87 35.92 -24.57
C THR A 604 4.64 34.57 -23.90
N LEU A 605 5.10 33.48 -24.51
CA LEU A 605 5.03 32.15 -23.94
C LEU A 605 5.90 32.01 -22.69
N GLN A 606 7.07 32.59 -22.67
CA GLN A 606 8.00 32.62 -21.56
C GLN A 606 7.40 33.33 -20.35
N TYR A 607 6.83 34.51 -20.54
CA TYR A 607 6.15 35.26 -19.49
C TYR A 607 4.97 34.46 -18.89
N ARG A 608 4.16 33.80 -19.74
CA ARG A 608 3.06 32.95 -19.29
C ARG A 608 3.57 31.79 -18.44
N ARG A 609 4.63 31.11 -18.87
CA ARG A 609 5.25 30.02 -18.10
C ARG A 609 5.77 30.50 -16.75
N ALA A 610 6.48 31.62 -16.71
CA ALA A 610 7.01 32.21 -15.49
C ALA A 610 5.89 32.56 -14.50
N ARG A 611 4.79 33.11 -15.01
CA ARG A 611 3.61 33.45 -14.22
C ARG A 611 2.92 32.18 -13.68
N GLU A 612 2.70 31.15 -14.50
CA GLU A 612 2.09 29.88 -14.07
C GLU A 612 2.93 29.21 -12.98
N ILE A 613 4.25 29.18 -13.13
CA ILE A 613 5.17 28.64 -12.12
C ILE A 613 5.09 29.43 -10.83
N PHE A 614 5.06 30.76 -10.90
CA PHE A 614 4.94 31.61 -9.72
C PHE A 614 3.60 31.41 -8.99
N GLU A 615 2.48 31.33 -9.72
CA GLU A 615 1.17 31.04 -9.17
C GLU A 615 1.11 29.68 -8.51
N ASP A 616 1.70 28.64 -9.13
CA ASP A 616 1.77 27.29 -8.56
C ASP A 616 2.65 27.24 -7.30
N MET A 617 3.76 27.95 -7.28
CA MET A 617 4.61 28.11 -6.10
C MET A 617 3.86 28.74 -4.94
N MET A 618 3.15 29.83 -5.19
CA MET A 618 2.34 30.51 -4.16
C MET A 618 1.24 29.60 -3.61
N ARG A 619 0.58 28.82 -4.48
CA ARG A 619 -0.42 27.82 -4.07
C ARG A 619 0.18 26.71 -3.20
N GLN A 620 1.36 26.19 -3.57
CA GLN A 620 2.05 25.19 -2.77
C GLN A 620 2.52 25.74 -1.43
N GLN A 621 3.03 26.96 -1.39
CA GLN A 621 3.44 27.60 -0.15
C GLN A 621 2.27 27.84 0.80
N ILE A 622 1.12 28.26 0.27
CA ILE A 622 -0.14 28.39 1.03
C ILE A 622 -0.59 27.03 1.55
N LYS A 623 -0.57 25.98 0.71
CA LYS A 623 -0.93 24.61 1.14
C LYS A 623 0.00 24.09 2.24
N ARG A 624 1.31 24.29 2.12
CA ARG A 624 2.29 23.93 3.16
C ARG A 624 2.05 24.68 4.47
N SER A 625 1.76 25.97 4.38
CA SER A 625 1.46 26.81 5.56
C SER A 625 0.18 26.34 6.27
N LEU A 626 -0.88 26.02 5.51
CA LEU A 626 -2.13 25.49 6.06
C LEU A 626 -1.93 24.09 6.67
N TYR A 627 -1.14 23.24 6.03
CA TYR A 627 -0.81 21.90 6.52
C TYR A 627 0.01 21.97 7.82
N ASN A 628 1.03 22.81 7.88
CA ASN A 628 1.84 23.02 9.08
C ASN A 628 0.99 23.56 10.22
N LYS A 629 0.07 24.49 9.95
CA LYS A 629 -0.87 25.00 10.94
C LYS A 629 -1.80 23.92 11.47
N ALA A 630 -2.33 23.05 10.60
CA ALA A 630 -3.19 21.93 11.01
C ALA A 630 -2.43 20.92 11.89
N ILE A 631 -1.16 20.64 11.59
CA ILE A 631 -0.29 19.79 12.42
C ILE A 631 -0.05 20.46 13.78
N GLU A 632 0.25 21.75 13.81
CA GLU A 632 0.49 22.50 15.04
C GLU A 632 -0.77 22.54 15.93
N ASP A 633 -1.93 22.77 15.34
CA ASP A 633 -3.22 22.74 16.03
C ASP A 633 -3.52 21.33 16.58
N ALA A 634 -3.26 20.27 15.83
CA ALA A 634 -3.42 18.89 16.28
C ALA A 634 -2.47 18.55 17.44
N TRP A 635 -1.22 19.00 17.39
CA TRP A 635 -0.25 18.86 18.48
C TRP A 635 -0.69 19.60 19.74
N GLN A 636 -1.19 20.82 19.62
CA GLN A 636 -1.70 21.61 20.75
C GLN A 636 -2.91 20.93 21.40
N GLN A 637 -3.83 20.40 20.61
CA GLN A 637 -4.97 19.63 21.12
C GLN A 637 -4.51 18.37 21.87
N ARG A 638 -3.54 17.63 21.31
CA ARG A 638 -2.98 16.43 21.97
C ARG A 638 -2.26 16.75 23.28
N LEU A 639 -1.48 17.83 23.31
CA LEU A 639 -0.84 18.31 24.53
C LEU A 639 -1.85 18.73 25.60
N GLN A 640 -2.95 19.36 25.21
CA GLN A 640 -4.03 19.73 26.15
C GLN A 640 -4.73 18.48 26.70
N ALA A 641 -4.97 17.45 25.86
CA ALA A 641 -5.54 16.18 26.29
C ALA A 641 -4.63 15.47 27.31
N LEU A 642 -3.33 15.36 27.01
CA LEU A 642 -2.35 14.76 27.91
C LEU A 642 -2.23 15.51 29.24
N ARG A 643 -2.32 16.85 29.24
CA ARG A 643 -2.36 17.65 30.46
C ARG A 643 -3.60 17.38 31.28
N ARG A 644 -4.75 17.16 30.66
CA ARG A 644 -6.00 16.80 31.35
C ARG A 644 -5.92 15.40 31.96
N GLU A 645 -5.39 14.44 31.22
CA GLU A 645 -5.14 13.08 31.71
C GLU A 645 -4.19 13.06 32.92
N ALA A 646 -3.08 13.81 32.86
CA ALA A 646 -2.13 13.93 33.97
C ALA A 646 -2.73 14.64 35.22
N TYR A 647 -3.75 15.50 35.04
CA TYR A 647 -4.43 16.15 36.18
C TYR A 647 -5.48 15.24 36.86
N VAL A 648 -5.97 14.23 36.16
CA VAL A 648 -6.93 13.26 36.71
C VAL A 648 -6.20 12.22 37.59
N ASP A 649 -4.95 11.86 37.25
CA ASP A 649 -4.13 10.90 38.00
C ASP A 649 -3.53 11.47 39.30
N ILE A 650 -3.65 12.78 39.56
CA ILE A 650 -3.14 13.46 40.78
C ILE A 650 -4.26 13.71 41.81
N ARG A 651 -5.50 13.37 41.52
CA ARG A 651 -6.64 13.42 42.45
C ARG A 651 -7.08 12.04 42.85
#